data_db5b43966f35aa25195917b09dd1c4d3
#
_entry.id   db5b43966f35aa25195917b09dd1c4d3
#
_cell.length_a   1.000
_cell.length_b   1.000
_cell.length_c   1.000
_cell.angle_alpha   90.00
_cell.angle_beta   90.00
_cell.angle_gamma   90.00
#
_symmetry.space_group_name_H-M   'P 1'
#
loop_
_entity.id
_entity.type
_entity.pdbx_description
1 polymer ?
#
loop_
_entity_poly.entity_id
_entity_poly.type
_entity_poly.pdbx_seq_one_letter_code
_entity_poly.pdbx_strand_id
1 'polypeptide(L)'
;MAHIKVERRSMRPQEWIDLRFGWLKRHIYSEKYEITSFTVREARQVSEMNFEFYDDEPRSLRRGDMYFTPDGTAFITADVDLPEQLKGKKYCFLLRTAAEMIVKVNGAYVGGIDPNRERLALSDYISGDRLHFEITAYNRSKPDDERNPESLSVRGCRQIFEGGFLAVVNEKVQSLVYDIELLNDAAQSGAFGEDFSDFVIRELDKALCLIDYDDVRDCDVDRAAEYIETHIFSNKNYNGDGSVALVAHSHLDIAYYWRRIHAVQKNLRTVLIQLRLMDKYPDFCYAHSQAYTYETVEKYYPEVFEELKKRVAEGRFEPVGAMYVEPDCNIPAAESLIRQCLYGQRYFREKFGITVNNCWLPDVFGNSWILPQILKKSGADYFVSNKMSTWNDTNRFPHNNFIWRGIDGSEVRACVPPTHFIAWNMPSQIEANWEAYQDKDIGGETLQMFGYGDGGSGATEEMVELMHRFPKLSAMPATRHTTAAEFLERNLKDNKELAVWDGELYLEMHRGTFTTKSELKERNRRLEFLFRDAELISAARLLSGGEYPAERLRSLYKRLMINQFHDILPGSHITPVYRDAIEDLELIERELNEIIGSGGYFNTLNFERKYPVFIPEKDGRFTRKGVKGRFARVDAPALSAARVKASCSDSGIVCDGGEVTTPFYRIRFAPDGSILSLYDLELRREWVKGDFNKLKIYHDTPGNYDAWDILPNYKDKQEQLRVTEPLHFVNGDGECAEFVCTLATEKSVWRRVIRLFASSRGIEVENIVDWNEKHRLAKVEFGCNVLTRELLCDTSAGIIRRETHRNTSWQQARFEVCHHKWFDLAEQGGGIAVINQGKYGVSAENSCASLSLLRAAIRPDPTSDTGRHDFCYMILPHGGDAVAAGVNDAAFEYNIPLRAADIEWKLGDFSPLWLQAVKLSEDGRRLVVRLSEQNGARGELRLPRRAKLLNMLEDVTGEADTIEYSPFEIITLGFETEA
;
A
#
# COMPACT_ATOMS: atom_id res chain seq x y z
N MET A 1 -23.02 15.51 -45.52
CA MET A 1 -22.39 16.82 -45.72
C MET A 1 -20.91 16.59 -45.89
N ALA A 2 -20.36 16.96 -47.05
CA ALA A 2 -18.92 16.86 -47.31
C ALA A 2 -18.22 17.92 -46.43
N HIS A 3 -17.38 17.51 -45.51
CA HIS A 3 -16.50 18.43 -44.81
C HIS A 3 -15.49 18.95 -45.78
N ILE A 4 -15.62 20.18 -46.20
CA ILE A 4 -14.60 20.92 -46.94
C ILE A 4 -13.42 21.10 -45.97
N LYS A 5 -12.32 20.34 -46.13
CA LYS A 5 -11.06 20.64 -45.47
C LYS A 5 -10.55 21.97 -46.03
N VAL A 6 -10.66 23.03 -45.24
CA VAL A 6 -9.95 24.27 -45.54
C VAL A 6 -8.47 24.02 -45.28
N GLU A 7 -7.66 23.93 -46.35
CA GLU A 7 -6.22 23.96 -46.19
C GLU A 7 -5.79 25.30 -45.59
N ARG A 8 -5.22 25.27 -44.36
CA ARG A 8 -4.64 26.44 -43.76
C ARG A 8 -3.42 26.89 -44.53
N ARG A 9 -3.46 28.08 -45.07
CA ARG A 9 -2.34 28.69 -45.83
C ARG A 9 -1.29 29.35 -44.91
N SER A 10 -1.56 29.50 -43.61
CA SER A 10 -0.62 30.05 -42.62
C SER A 10 -0.76 29.33 -41.29
N MET A 11 0.35 29.13 -40.60
CA MET A 11 0.34 28.60 -39.22
C MET A 11 -0.26 29.65 -38.27
N ARG A 12 -0.90 29.17 -37.18
CA ARG A 12 -1.34 30.06 -36.11
C ARG A 12 -0.11 30.55 -35.33
N PRO A 13 -0.18 31.72 -34.64
CA PRO A 13 0.93 32.21 -33.84
C PRO A 13 1.46 31.17 -32.88
N GLN A 14 0.60 30.39 -32.22
CA GLN A 14 0.96 29.30 -31.31
C GLN A 14 1.80 28.22 -31.99
N GLU A 15 1.45 27.83 -33.22
CA GLU A 15 2.21 26.81 -33.97
C GLU A 15 3.63 27.30 -34.29
N TRP A 16 3.80 28.62 -34.53
CA TRP A 16 5.11 29.22 -34.69
C TRP A 16 5.93 29.27 -33.40
N ILE A 17 5.28 29.54 -32.27
CA ILE A 17 5.91 29.51 -30.94
C ILE A 17 6.44 28.10 -30.68
N ASP A 18 5.61 27.06 -30.84
CA ASP A 18 5.99 25.68 -30.59
C ASP A 18 7.18 25.23 -31.50
N LEU A 19 7.14 25.64 -32.74
CA LEU A 19 8.21 25.32 -33.71
C LEU A 19 9.54 25.99 -33.30
N ARG A 20 9.53 27.31 -33.04
CA ARG A 20 10.69 28.07 -32.62
C ARG A 20 11.22 27.61 -31.27
N PHE A 21 10.35 27.27 -30.34
CA PHE A 21 10.69 26.67 -29.05
C PHE A 21 11.43 25.34 -29.24
N GLY A 22 10.92 24.47 -30.10
CA GLY A 22 11.60 23.23 -30.49
C GLY A 22 12.97 23.45 -31.13
N TRP A 23 13.13 24.49 -31.91
CA TRP A 23 14.43 24.86 -32.51
C TRP A 23 15.38 25.37 -31.40
N LEU A 24 14.92 26.26 -30.51
CA LEU A 24 15.75 26.81 -29.46
C LEU A 24 16.27 25.73 -28.48
N LYS A 25 15.44 24.73 -28.14
CA LYS A 25 15.84 23.59 -27.31
C LYS A 25 17.05 22.83 -27.86
N ARG A 26 17.29 22.82 -29.18
CA ARG A 26 18.45 22.19 -29.82
C ARG A 26 19.76 22.93 -29.53
N HIS A 27 19.67 24.20 -29.13
CA HIS A 27 20.84 25.07 -28.85
C HIS A 27 21.17 25.16 -27.36
N ILE A 28 20.46 24.40 -26.48
CA ILE A 28 20.82 24.28 -25.05
C ILE A 28 22.24 23.72 -24.90
N TYR A 29 22.63 22.80 -25.83
CA TYR A 29 23.93 22.16 -25.75
C TYR A 29 24.80 22.63 -26.92
N SER A 30 25.93 23.26 -26.57
CA SER A 30 27.02 23.56 -27.49
C SER A 30 28.16 22.55 -27.29
N GLU A 31 29.03 22.41 -28.25
CA GLU A 31 30.25 21.61 -28.16
C GLU A 31 30.01 20.17 -27.66
N LYS A 32 29.25 19.38 -28.45
CA LYS A 32 28.99 17.96 -28.10
C LYS A 32 30.12 17.05 -28.58
N TYR A 33 30.70 16.26 -27.70
CA TYR A 33 31.71 15.25 -27.96
C TYR A 33 31.19 13.87 -27.68
N GLU A 34 31.13 13.02 -28.69
CA GLU A 34 30.65 11.64 -28.53
C GLU A 34 31.71 10.77 -27.85
N ILE A 35 31.28 10.05 -26.80
CA ILE A 35 32.09 9.03 -26.13
C ILE A 35 31.91 7.73 -26.93
N THR A 36 33.02 7.18 -27.45
CA THR A 36 33.00 5.98 -28.32
C THR A 36 33.55 4.71 -27.66
N SER A 37 34.03 4.83 -26.44
CA SER A 37 34.70 3.75 -25.69
C SER A 37 33.77 2.91 -24.81
N PHE A 38 32.47 3.00 -24.98
CA PHE A 38 31.54 2.27 -24.15
C PHE A 38 31.65 0.76 -24.32
N THR A 39 31.61 0.06 -23.18
CA THR A 39 31.41 -1.39 -23.12
C THR A 39 30.23 -1.70 -22.20
N VAL A 40 29.60 -2.85 -22.41
CA VAL A 40 28.47 -3.30 -21.59
C VAL A 40 28.59 -4.77 -21.22
N ARG A 41 28.19 -5.09 -20.01
CA ARG A 41 28.02 -6.43 -19.48
C ARG A 41 26.64 -6.52 -18.84
N GLU A 42 25.86 -7.49 -19.27
CA GLU A 42 24.48 -7.65 -18.80
C GLU A 42 24.39 -8.75 -17.74
N ALA A 43 23.49 -8.57 -16.79
CA ALA A 43 23.33 -9.49 -15.68
C ALA A 43 21.87 -9.60 -15.22
N ARG A 44 21.54 -10.71 -14.60
CA ARG A 44 20.32 -10.90 -13.80
C ARG A 44 20.62 -10.54 -12.34
N GLN A 45 19.81 -9.70 -11.74
CA GLN A 45 19.90 -9.41 -10.31
C GLN A 45 19.22 -10.55 -9.52
N VAL A 46 19.96 -11.19 -8.62
CA VAL A 46 19.48 -12.33 -7.81
C VAL A 46 19.16 -11.93 -6.38
N SER A 47 19.86 -10.92 -5.84
CA SER A 47 19.53 -10.26 -4.59
C SER A 47 19.95 -8.79 -4.68
N GLU A 48 19.76 -8.01 -3.62
CA GLU A 48 19.93 -6.54 -3.63
C GLU A 48 21.28 -6.06 -4.23
N MET A 49 22.38 -6.79 -3.99
CA MET A 49 23.71 -6.44 -4.48
C MET A 49 24.41 -7.58 -5.23
N ASN A 50 23.72 -8.70 -5.52
CA ASN A 50 24.30 -9.83 -6.21
C ASN A 50 23.73 -9.98 -7.61
N PHE A 51 24.62 -10.18 -8.57
CA PHE A 51 24.32 -10.25 -9.99
C PHE A 51 24.92 -11.50 -10.61
N GLU A 52 24.16 -12.19 -11.43
CA GLU A 52 24.61 -13.29 -12.29
C GLU A 52 24.77 -12.76 -13.70
N PHE A 53 26.00 -12.65 -14.18
CA PHE A 53 26.29 -12.15 -15.52
C PHE A 53 25.94 -13.20 -16.58
N TYR A 54 25.42 -12.75 -17.72
CA TYR A 54 25.11 -13.62 -18.84
C TYR A 54 26.34 -13.97 -19.65
N ASP A 55 27.32 -13.06 -19.74
CA ASP A 55 28.57 -13.22 -20.44
C ASP A 55 29.79 -13.01 -19.50
N ASP A 56 30.89 -13.72 -19.76
CA ASP A 56 32.11 -13.60 -18.95
C ASP A 56 32.85 -12.27 -19.20
N GLU A 57 32.82 -11.78 -20.45
CA GLU A 57 33.55 -10.58 -20.88
C GLU A 57 32.59 -9.47 -21.35
N PRO A 58 32.94 -8.20 -21.09
CA PRO A 58 32.19 -7.06 -21.62
C PRO A 58 32.28 -7.00 -23.15
N ARG A 59 31.18 -6.65 -23.80
CA ARG A 59 31.15 -6.35 -25.24
C ARG A 59 31.17 -4.86 -25.51
N SER A 60 31.70 -4.45 -26.65
CA SER A 60 31.60 -3.05 -27.12
C SER A 60 30.14 -2.64 -27.26
N LEU A 61 29.81 -1.43 -26.87
CA LEU A 61 28.49 -0.82 -26.99
C LEU A 61 28.59 0.45 -27.83
N ARG A 62 28.03 0.43 -29.05
CA ARG A 62 28.02 1.51 -30.00
C ARG A 62 26.64 2.10 -30.17
N ARG A 63 26.57 3.34 -30.61
CA ARG A 63 25.31 3.99 -30.97
C ARG A 63 24.55 3.13 -31.99
N GLY A 64 23.26 2.84 -31.67
CA GLY A 64 22.39 1.96 -32.44
C GLY A 64 22.40 0.50 -32.01
N ASP A 65 23.32 0.10 -31.13
CA ASP A 65 23.33 -1.24 -30.58
C ASP A 65 22.15 -1.42 -29.60
N MET A 66 21.61 -2.62 -29.57
CA MET A 66 20.60 -3.00 -28.60
C MET A 66 21.27 -3.63 -27.35
N TYR A 67 20.75 -3.31 -26.21
CA TYR A 67 21.17 -3.87 -24.94
C TYR A 67 19.96 -4.09 -24.04
N PHE A 68 20.09 -4.79 -22.97
CA PHE A 68 19.12 -5.30 -22.02
C PHE A 68 18.38 -6.57 -22.40
N THR A 69 18.40 -7.46 -21.43
CA THR A 69 17.38 -8.49 -21.22
C THR A 69 16.24 -7.97 -20.33
N PRO A 70 15.03 -8.53 -20.43
CA PRO A 70 13.93 -8.18 -19.54
C PRO A 70 14.33 -8.32 -18.07
N ASP A 71 13.97 -7.34 -17.23
CA ASP A 71 14.32 -7.24 -15.80
C ASP A 71 15.83 -7.37 -15.52
N GLY A 72 16.66 -7.07 -16.53
CA GLY A 72 18.11 -7.13 -16.45
C GLY A 72 18.73 -5.85 -15.93
N THR A 73 19.91 -5.99 -15.37
CA THR A 73 20.82 -4.90 -15.04
C THR A 73 21.97 -4.90 -16.04
N ALA A 74 22.29 -3.74 -16.62
CA ALA A 74 23.46 -3.56 -17.45
C ALA A 74 24.52 -2.74 -16.72
N PHE A 75 25.74 -3.23 -16.76
CA PHE A 75 26.93 -2.52 -16.26
C PHE A 75 27.65 -1.95 -17.49
N ILE A 76 27.63 -0.64 -17.62
CA ILE A 76 28.20 0.08 -18.75
C ILE A 76 29.44 0.84 -18.25
N THR A 77 30.56 0.70 -18.95
CA THR A 77 31.79 1.44 -18.61
C THR A 77 32.33 2.18 -19.82
N ALA A 78 33.04 3.28 -19.58
CA ALA A 78 33.75 4.04 -20.61
C ALA A 78 34.94 4.79 -20.03
N ASP A 79 36.06 4.80 -20.75
CA ASP A 79 37.21 5.64 -20.46
C ASP A 79 37.30 6.79 -21.48
N VAL A 80 37.45 8.01 -21.00
CA VAL A 80 37.45 9.21 -21.85
C VAL A 80 38.55 10.18 -21.39
N ASP A 81 39.41 10.60 -22.29
CA ASP A 81 40.27 11.76 -22.05
C ASP A 81 39.44 13.03 -22.34
N LEU A 82 39.46 13.98 -21.40
CA LEU A 82 38.67 15.20 -21.53
C LEU A 82 39.19 16.03 -22.74
N PRO A 83 38.27 16.31 -23.70
CA PRO A 83 38.63 17.13 -24.86
C PRO A 83 39.21 18.50 -24.44
N GLU A 84 40.26 18.95 -25.15
CA GLU A 84 40.94 20.24 -24.82
C GLU A 84 39.97 21.42 -24.78
N GLN A 85 38.94 21.39 -25.65
CA GLN A 85 37.93 22.44 -25.75
C GLN A 85 37.01 22.51 -24.53
N LEU A 86 36.91 21.43 -23.73
CA LEU A 86 36.09 21.37 -22.51
C LEU A 86 36.91 21.73 -21.26
N LYS A 87 38.24 21.75 -21.32
CA LYS A 87 39.09 22.07 -20.18
C LYS A 87 38.83 23.50 -19.70
N GLY A 88 38.53 23.60 -18.39
CA GLY A 88 38.25 24.89 -17.74
C GLY A 88 36.82 25.42 -18.02
N LYS A 89 35.96 24.66 -18.72
CA LYS A 89 34.54 24.99 -18.89
C LYS A 89 33.67 24.13 -17.97
N LYS A 90 32.46 24.61 -17.69
CA LYS A 90 31.40 23.77 -17.10
C LYS A 90 30.86 22.84 -18.18
N TYR A 91 30.92 21.54 -17.92
CA TYR A 91 30.43 20.52 -18.85
C TYR A 91 29.57 19.48 -18.15
N CYS A 92 28.74 18.82 -18.90
CA CYS A 92 27.82 17.78 -18.47
C CYS A 92 27.99 16.50 -19.27
N PHE A 93 27.50 15.40 -18.73
CA PHE A 93 27.29 14.14 -19.41
C PHE A 93 25.85 14.07 -19.90
N LEU A 94 25.65 13.74 -21.17
CA LEU A 94 24.36 13.55 -21.80
C LEU A 94 24.22 12.10 -22.22
N LEU A 95 23.11 11.46 -21.80
CA LEU A 95 22.75 10.14 -22.24
C LEU A 95 21.22 10.00 -22.24
N ARG A 96 20.63 9.84 -23.43
CA ARG A 96 19.21 9.58 -23.54
C ARG A 96 18.93 8.08 -23.38
N THR A 97 17.96 7.74 -22.56
CA THR A 97 17.64 6.34 -22.23
C THR A 97 16.19 6.21 -21.81
N ALA A 98 15.62 5.00 -21.97
CA ALA A 98 14.40 4.62 -21.27
C ALA A 98 14.70 3.76 -20.01
N ALA A 99 15.98 3.49 -19.74
CA ALA A 99 16.43 2.80 -18.52
C ALA A 99 16.63 3.79 -17.35
N GLU A 100 16.77 3.23 -16.18
CA GLU A 100 17.05 3.95 -14.94
C GLU A 100 18.50 3.68 -14.54
N MET A 101 19.31 4.73 -14.46
CA MET A 101 20.74 4.61 -14.35
C MET A 101 21.31 5.33 -13.13
N ILE A 102 22.26 4.69 -12.47
CA ILE A 102 23.16 5.28 -11.47
C ILE A 102 24.50 5.46 -12.12
N VAL A 103 25.07 6.66 -12.01
CA VAL A 103 26.33 7.01 -12.65
C VAL A 103 27.38 7.33 -11.62
N LYS A 104 28.54 6.64 -11.74
CA LYS A 104 29.78 6.95 -11.07
C LYS A 104 30.79 7.46 -12.10
N VAL A 105 31.63 8.38 -11.70
CA VAL A 105 32.81 8.80 -12.49
C VAL A 105 34.01 8.84 -11.56
N ASN A 106 35.09 8.19 -11.94
CA ASN A 106 36.30 8.04 -11.14
C ASN A 106 36.01 7.51 -9.72
N GLY A 107 35.04 6.59 -9.59
CA GLY A 107 34.61 5.98 -8.36
C GLY A 107 33.64 6.79 -7.50
N ALA A 108 33.37 8.07 -7.81
CA ALA A 108 32.43 8.92 -7.09
C ALA A 108 31.00 8.83 -7.70
N TYR A 109 29.96 8.79 -6.86
CA TYR A 109 28.57 8.91 -7.31
C TYR A 109 28.26 10.33 -7.76
N VAL A 110 28.00 10.52 -9.04
CA VAL A 110 27.69 11.85 -9.60
C VAL A 110 26.20 12.12 -9.78
N GLY A 111 25.38 11.10 -9.90
CA GLY A 111 23.92 11.27 -10.00
C GLY A 111 23.20 10.12 -10.65
N GLY A 112 21.96 10.37 -11.06
CA GLY A 112 21.09 9.42 -11.77
C GLY A 112 20.59 9.98 -13.08
N ILE A 113 20.41 9.10 -14.07
CA ILE A 113 19.78 9.37 -15.36
C ILE A 113 18.56 8.45 -15.48
N ASP A 114 17.49 8.95 -16.06
CA ASP A 114 16.27 8.21 -16.31
C ASP A 114 15.51 8.82 -17.51
N PRO A 115 14.36 8.26 -17.92
CA PRO A 115 13.59 8.80 -19.06
C PRO A 115 13.20 10.28 -18.94
N ASN A 116 13.22 10.81 -17.73
CA ASN A 116 12.85 12.20 -17.44
C ASN A 116 14.09 13.12 -17.32
N ARG A 117 15.31 12.57 -17.36
CA ARG A 117 16.58 13.28 -17.16
C ARG A 117 17.67 12.67 -17.99
N GLU A 118 18.10 13.38 -19.03
CA GLU A 118 19.17 12.95 -19.92
C GLU A 118 20.55 13.56 -19.59
N ARG A 119 20.63 14.41 -18.52
CA ARG A 119 21.80 15.23 -18.21
C ARG A 119 22.28 15.08 -16.79
N LEU A 120 23.62 15.01 -16.61
CA LEU A 120 24.31 15.14 -15.32
C LEU A 120 25.39 16.20 -15.40
N ALA A 121 25.41 17.16 -14.48
CA ALA A 121 26.56 18.04 -14.31
C ALA A 121 27.78 17.21 -13.88
N LEU A 122 28.92 17.38 -14.52
CA LEU A 122 30.13 16.64 -14.17
C LEU A 122 31.22 17.53 -13.59
N SER A 123 31.47 18.67 -14.20
CA SER A 123 32.53 19.60 -13.81
C SER A 123 32.49 20.08 -12.36
N ASP A 124 31.29 19.99 -11.74
CA ASP A 124 31.05 20.39 -10.36
C ASP A 124 31.46 19.30 -9.34
N TYR A 125 31.60 18.05 -9.80
CA TYR A 125 31.85 16.88 -8.95
C TYR A 125 33.17 16.16 -9.27
N ILE A 126 33.72 16.33 -10.45
CA ILE A 126 34.84 15.54 -10.95
C ILE A 126 35.98 16.49 -11.35
N SER A 127 37.15 16.17 -10.91
CA SER A 127 38.41 16.86 -11.32
C SER A 127 39.34 15.91 -12.10
N GLY A 128 40.13 16.45 -12.98
CA GLY A 128 41.11 15.72 -13.80
C GLY A 128 40.71 15.59 -15.26
N ASP A 129 41.72 15.22 -16.08
CA ASP A 129 41.57 15.17 -17.54
C ASP A 129 41.19 13.78 -18.08
N ARG A 130 41.11 12.77 -17.20
CA ARG A 130 40.68 11.42 -17.54
C ARG A 130 39.46 11.01 -16.74
N LEU A 131 38.40 10.61 -17.41
CA LEU A 131 37.13 10.24 -16.85
C LEU A 131 36.91 8.74 -17.06
N HIS A 132 36.70 8.00 -15.98
CA HIS A 132 36.27 6.61 -15.99
C HIS A 132 34.81 6.54 -15.55
N PHE A 133 33.89 6.19 -16.47
CA PHE A 133 32.48 6.05 -16.21
C PHE A 133 32.16 4.62 -15.81
N GLU A 134 31.35 4.47 -14.74
CA GLU A 134 30.73 3.25 -14.31
C GLU A 134 29.22 3.53 -14.17
N ILE A 135 28.42 2.92 -15.03
CA ILE A 135 26.95 3.13 -15.07
C ILE A 135 26.26 1.81 -14.76
N THR A 136 25.46 1.79 -13.71
CA THR A 136 24.55 0.68 -13.41
C THR A 136 23.17 1.06 -13.90
N ALA A 137 22.65 0.32 -14.87
CA ALA A 137 21.39 0.61 -15.54
C ALA A 137 20.39 -0.52 -15.30
N TYR A 138 19.18 -0.18 -14.87
CA TYR A 138 18.06 -1.09 -14.71
C TYR A 138 16.97 -0.78 -15.74
N ASN A 139 16.38 -1.81 -16.32
CA ASN A 139 15.24 -1.69 -17.22
C ASN A 139 14.09 -2.58 -16.76
N ARG A 140 12.96 -1.97 -16.41
CA ARG A 140 11.77 -2.70 -16.01
C ARG A 140 11.09 -3.37 -17.19
N SER A 141 10.56 -4.57 -16.97
CA SER A 141 9.63 -5.19 -17.90
C SER A 141 8.26 -4.51 -17.77
N LYS A 142 7.84 -3.80 -18.79
CA LYS A 142 6.48 -3.26 -18.88
C LYS A 142 5.76 -3.96 -20.02
N PRO A 143 4.49 -4.39 -19.88
CA PRO A 143 3.69 -4.86 -21.00
C PRO A 143 3.59 -3.79 -22.08
N ASP A 144 3.76 -4.15 -23.35
CA ASP A 144 3.60 -3.22 -24.48
C ASP A 144 2.17 -2.68 -24.57
N ASP A 145 1.19 -3.50 -24.21
CA ASP A 145 -0.21 -3.11 -24.08
C ASP A 145 -0.72 -3.50 -22.71
N GLU A 146 -0.99 -2.52 -21.88
CA GLU A 146 -1.59 -2.74 -20.57
C GLU A 146 -2.95 -3.46 -20.63
N ARG A 147 -3.59 -3.50 -21.79
CA ARG A 147 -4.83 -4.26 -22.04
C ARG A 147 -4.60 -5.72 -22.43
N ASN A 148 -3.38 -6.07 -22.79
CA ASN A 148 -3.01 -7.44 -23.13
C ASN A 148 -1.72 -7.85 -22.41
N PRO A 149 -1.83 -8.43 -21.20
CA PRO A 149 -0.68 -8.85 -20.40
C PRO A 149 0.13 -10.00 -21.05
N GLU A 150 -0.45 -10.71 -22.02
CA GLU A 150 0.27 -11.72 -22.80
C GLU A 150 1.18 -11.06 -23.86
N SER A 151 1.03 -9.75 -24.09
CA SER A 151 1.89 -8.95 -24.98
C SER A 151 3.18 -8.47 -24.30
N LEU A 152 3.64 -9.11 -23.25
CA LEU A 152 5.00 -8.95 -22.75
C LEU A 152 5.97 -9.24 -23.90
N SER A 153 6.07 -8.27 -24.81
CA SER A 153 6.98 -8.43 -25.92
C SER A 153 8.39 -8.21 -25.42
N VAL A 154 9.25 -9.12 -25.81
CA VAL A 154 10.71 -8.99 -25.67
C VAL A 154 11.20 -7.67 -26.31
N ARG A 155 10.41 -7.03 -27.18
CA ARG A 155 10.72 -5.75 -27.81
C ARG A 155 10.67 -4.56 -26.86
N GLY A 156 9.72 -4.48 -25.93
CA GLY A 156 9.62 -3.38 -24.96
C GLY A 156 10.74 -3.36 -23.92
N CYS A 157 11.52 -4.44 -23.81
CA CYS A 157 12.59 -4.58 -22.85
C CYS A 157 13.99 -4.30 -23.42
N ARG A 158 14.12 -4.21 -24.74
CA ARG A 158 15.39 -3.89 -25.38
C ARG A 158 15.50 -2.39 -25.60
N GLN A 159 16.65 -1.85 -25.18
CA GLN A 159 16.98 -0.44 -25.36
C GLN A 159 17.95 -0.28 -26.53
N ILE A 160 17.72 0.75 -27.33
CA ILE A 160 18.72 1.20 -28.32
C ILE A 160 19.62 2.18 -27.60
N PHE A 161 20.93 1.95 -27.64
CA PHE A 161 21.91 2.89 -27.11
C PHE A 161 22.03 4.09 -28.06
N GLU A 162 21.61 5.26 -27.61
CA GLU A 162 21.63 6.49 -28.42
C GLU A 162 22.98 7.22 -28.38
N GLY A 163 23.98 6.66 -27.68
CA GLY A 163 25.29 7.26 -27.45
C GLY A 163 25.32 8.14 -26.22
N GLY A 164 26.52 8.28 -25.65
CA GLY A 164 26.81 9.20 -24.56
C GLY A 164 27.69 10.34 -25.02
N PHE A 165 27.47 11.54 -24.50
CA PHE A 165 28.17 12.74 -24.94
C PHE A 165 28.66 13.56 -23.75
N LEU A 166 29.82 14.22 -23.90
CA LEU A 166 30.18 15.36 -23.09
C LEU A 166 29.74 16.64 -23.81
N ALA A 167 29.15 17.60 -23.12
CA ALA A 167 28.64 18.82 -23.73
C ALA A 167 28.76 20.03 -22.80
N VAL A 168 28.87 21.22 -23.40
CA VAL A 168 28.73 22.49 -22.66
C VAL A 168 27.29 22.94 -22.70
N VAL A 169 26.74 23.37 -21.57
CA VAL A 169 25.38 23.92 -21.49
C VAL A 169 25.43 25.41 -21.77
N ASN A 170 24.65 25.91 -22.70
CA ASN A 170 24.37 27.33 -22.86
C ASN A 170 23.31 27.75 -21.83
N GLU A 171 23.73 28.25 -20.68
CA GLU A 171 22.88 28.63 -19.56
C GLU A 171 21.87 29.73 -19.94
N LYS A 172 22.19 30.64 -20.88
CA LYS A 172 21.29 31.69 -21.35
C LYS A 172 20.13 31.12 -22.16
N VAL A 173 20.45 30.24 -23.12
CA VAL A 173 19.43 29.54 -23.92
C VAL A 173 18.57 28.69 -23.02
N GLN A 174 19.15 27.97 -22.06
CA GLN A 174 18.40 27.14 -21.13
C GLN A 174 17.45 27.98 -20.25
N SER A 175 17.91 29.11 -19.71
CA SER A 175 17.06 29.99 -18.89
C SER A 175 15.88 30.54 -19.72
N LEU A 176 16.13 30.96 -20.96
CA LEU A 176 15.07 31.40 -21.85
C LEU A 176 14.07 30.27 -22.18
N VAL A 177 14.57 29.04 -22.35
CA VAL A 177 13.69 27.87 -22.55
C VAL A 177 12.75 27.68 -21.39
N TYR A 178 13.18 27.83 -20.15
CA TYR A 178 12.28 27.72 -18.98
C TYR A 178 11.26 28.88 -18.92
N ASP A 179 11.66 30.11 -19.27
CA ASP A 179 10.73 31.23 -19.35
C ASP A 179 9.65 30.99 -20.42
N ILE A 180 10.04 30.47 -21.61
CA ILE A 180 9.10 30.11 -22.68
C ILE A 180 8.18 28.96 -22.25
N GLU A 181 8.70 27.94 -21.57
CA GLU A 181 7.92 26.78 -21.10
C GLU A 181 6.83 27.19 -20.12
N LEU A 182 7.19 28.03 -19.14
CA LEU A 182 6.25 28.64 -18.21
C LEU A 182 5.12 29.38 -18.94
N LEU A 183 5.47 30.28 -19.83
CA LEU A 183 4.52 31.13 -20.55
C LEU A 183 3.66 30.34 -21.54
N ASN A 184 4.27 29.38 -22.20
CA ASN A 184 3.60 28.54 -23.18
C ASN A 184 2.55 27.64 -22.54
N ASP A 185 2.86 26.97 -21.40
CA ASP A 185 1.89 26.19 -20.64
C ASP A 185 0.74 27.09 -20.13
N ALA A 186 1.06 28.22 -19.53
CA ALA A 186 0.07 29.16 -19.02
C ALA A 186 -0.88 29.66 -20.12
N ALA A 187 -0.37 29.93 -21.32
CA ALA A 187 -1.17 30.40 -22.44
C ALA A 187 -2.00 29.32 -23.12
N GLN A 188 -1.40 28.12 -23.35
CA GLN A 188 -2.07 27.02 -24.07
C GLN A 188 -3.15 26.33 -23.24
N SER A 189 -3.00 26.26 -21.93
CA SER A 189 -3.96 25.60 -21.04
C SER A 189 -5.32 26.29 -21.02
N GLY A 190 -5.36 27.60 -21.28
CA GLY A 190 -6.56 28.41 -21.11
C GLY A 190 -6.97 28.61 -19.64
N ALA A 191 -6.18 28.09 -18.70
CA ALA A 191 -6.48 28.14 -17.28
C ALA A 191 -6.60 29.56 -16.72
N PHE A 192 -5.86 30.50 -17.30
CA PHE A 192 -5.81 31.90 -16.88
C PHE A 192 -6.72 32.85 -17.69
N GLY A 193 -7.59 32.29 -18.53
CA GLY A 193 -8.54 33.05 -19.36
C GLY A 193 -8.03 33.41 -20.78
N GLU A 194 -8.95 33.59 -21.71
CA GLU A 194 -8.64 33.83 -23.13
C GLU A 194 -7.84 35.15 -23.33
N ASP A 195 -8.21 36.25 -22.66
CA ASP A 195 -7.52 37.54 -22.79
C ASP A 195 -6.04 37.45 -22.37
N PHE A 196 -5.74 36.65 -21.30
CA PHE A 196 -4.38 36.40 -20.87
C PHE A 196 -3.64 35.54 -21.89
N SER A 197 -4.27 34.48 -22.35
CA SER A 197 -3.69 33.58 -23.35
C SER A 197 -3.31 34.33 -24.63
N ASP A 198 -4.24 35.10 -25.18
CA ASP A 198 -4.01 35.93 -26.38
C ASP A 198 -2.91 36.98 -26.18
N PHE A 199 -2.85 37.59 -25.00
CA PHE A 199 -1.79 38.52 -24.65
C PHE A 199 -0.41 37.82 -24.66
N VAL A 200 -0.28 36.71 -23.96
CA VAL A 200 0.99 35.97 -23.87
C VAL A 200 1.43 35.43 -25.22
N ILE A 201 0.53 34.84 -25.99
CA ILE A 201 0.83 34.32 -27.33
C ILE A 201 1.38 35.42 -28.23
N ARG A 202 0.72 36.58 -28.24
CA ARG A 202 1.14 37.73 -29.08
C ARG A 202 2.50 38.27 -28.65
N GLU A 203 2.76 38.44 -27.38
CA GLU A 203 4.02 39.03 -26.91
C GLU A 203 5.18 38.01 -26.97
N LEU A 204 4.90 36.72 -26.71
CA LEU A 204 5.88 35.65 -26.83
C LEU A 204 6.31 35.44 -28.30
N ASP A 205 5.40 35.51 -29.29
CA ASP A 205 5.73 35.44 -30.68
C ASP A 205 6.69 36.58 -31.09
N LYS A 206 6.46 37.82 -30.61
CA LYS A 206 7.37 38.95 -30.84
C LYS A 206 8.75 38.71 -30.21
N ALA A 207 8.83 38.24 -29.01
CA ALA A 207 10.09 37.93 -28.33
C ALA A 207 10.89 36.88 -29.14
N LEU A 208 10.25 35.83 -29.59
CA LEU A 208 10.87 34.75 -30.34
C LEU A 208 11.29 35.16 -31.76
N CYS A 209 10.70 36.21 -32.35
CA CYS A 209 11.13 36.81 -33.60
C CYS A 209 12.47 37.56 -33.47
N LEU A 210 12.98 37.82 -32.29
CA LEU A 210 14.29 38.48 -32.08
C LEU A 210 15.47 37.54 -32.22
N ILE A 211 15.24 36.24 -32.31
CA ILE A 211 16.26 35.19 -32.42
C ILE A 211 16.47 34.76 -33.87
N ASP A 212 17.72 34.72 -34.30
CA ASP A 212 18.10 34.04 -35.53
C ASP A 212 18.36 32.56 -35.20
N TYR A 213 17.47 31.67 -35.71
CA TYR A 213 17.52 30.22 -35.41
C TYR A 213 18.55 29.47 -36.26
N ASP A 214 19.13 30.09 -37.29
CA ASP A 214 20.21 29.52 -38.07
C ASP A 214 21.60 29.82 -37.45
N ASP A 215 21.69 30.93 -36.65
CA ASP A 215 22.90 31.34 -35.92
C ASP A 215 22.51 31.96 -34.56
N VAL A 216 22.10 31.09 -33.61
CA VAL A 216 21.66 31.53 -32.28
C VAL A 216 22.81 32.14 -31.49
N ARG A 217 22.78 33.46 -31.29
CA ARG A 217 23.80 34.23 -30.58
C ARG A 217 23.28 34.67 -29.19
N ASP A 218 24.15 34.68 -28.23
CA ASP A 218 23.82 35.14 -26.86
C ASP A 218 23.13 36.48 -26.81
N CYS A 219 23.54 37.44 -27.66
CA CYS A 219 22.91 38.77 -27.68
C CYS A 219 21.46 38.74 -28.20
N ASP A 220 21.07 37.78 -29.02
CA ASP A 220 19.71 37.63 -29.50
C ASP A 220 18.85 36.98 -28.43
N VAL A 221 19.42 36.02 -27.71
CA VAL A 221 18.81 35.38 -26.54
C VAL A 221 18.59 36.39 -25.40
N ASP A 222 19.59 37.22 -25.10
CA ASP A 222 19.48 38.30 -24.09
C ASP A 222 18.38 39.30 -24.44
N ARG A 223 18.25 39.72 -25.73
CA ARG A 223 17.18 40.60 -26.19
C ARG A 223 15.80 39.97 -26.06
N ALA A 224 15.65 38.69 -26.38
CA ALA A 224 14.39 37.97 -26.23
C ALA A 224 13.99 37.84 -24.76
N ALA A 225 14.94 37.50 -23.89
CA ALA A 225 14.72 37.43 -22.45
C ALA A 225 14.32 38.78 -21.85
N GLU A 226 15.03 39.88 -22.23
CA GLU A 226 14.69 41.24 -21.81
C GLU A 226 13.32 41.67 -22.29
N TYR A 227 12.94 41.29 -23.51
CA TYR A 227 11.60 41.53 -24.02
C TYR A 227 10.52 40.85 -23.18
N ILE A 228 10.71 39.57 -22.85
CA ILE A 228 9.79 38.80 -21.98
C ILE A 228 9.67 39.48 -20.62
N GLU A 229 10.80 39.81 -19.97
CA GLU A 229 10.83 40.45 -18.68
C GLU A 229 10.07 41.79 -18.68
N THR A 230 10.31 42.62 -19.69
CA THR A 230 9.73 43.98 -19.75
C THR A 230 8.30 44.03 -20.24
N HIS A 231 7.84 43.11 -21.08
CA HIS A 231 6.51 43.18 -21.69
C HIS A 231 5.53 42.13 -21.14
N ILE A 232 6.01 41.01 -20.62
CA ILE A 232 5.14 39.95 -20.10
C ILE A 232 5.20 39.91 -18.56
N PHE A 233 6.37 39.65 -17.99
CA PHE A 233 6.49 39.49 -16.52
C PHE A 233 6.28 40.79 -15.75
N SER A 234 6.61 41.95 -16.28
CA SER A 234 6.30 43.25 -15.68
C SER A 234 4.84 43.64 -15.78
N ASN A 235 4.04 42.98 -16.61
CA ASN A 235 2.60 43.24 -16.76
C ASN A 235 1.84 42.74 -15.53
N LYS A 236 1.21 43.65 -14.77
CA LYS A 236 0.42 43.37 -13.56
C LYS A 236 -1.08 43.57 -13.77
N ASN A 237 -1.55 43.54 -15.02
CA ASN A 237 -2.98 43.69 -15.32
C ASN A 237 -3.80 42.42 -15.02
N TYR A 238 -3.12 41.27 -14.89
CA TYR A 238 -3.72 40.01 -14.55
C TYR A 238 -3.33 39.65 -13.13
N ASN A 239 -4.29 39.29 -12.30
CA ASN A 239 -4.04 38.93 -10.90
C ASN A 239 -4.66 37.55 -10.63
N GLY A 240 -3.86 36.59 -10.27
CA GLY A 240 -4.30 35.28 -9.80
C GLY A 240 -4.89 35.41 -8.39
N ASP A 241 -5.79 34.51 -8.09
CA ASP A 241 -6.37 34.32 -6.77
C ASP A 241 -5.80 33.11 -6.06
N GLY A 242 -5.76 33.17 -4.72
CA GLY A 242 -5.38 32.04 -3.90
C GLY A 242 -3.90 31.86 -3.60
N SER A 243 -3.61 30.75 -2.94
CA SER A 243 -2.24 30.40 -2.50
C SER A 243 -2.02 28.89 -2.51
N VAL A 244 -0.90 28.47 -3.08
CA VAL A 244 -0.52 27.05 -3.23
C VAL A 244 0.85 26.83 -2.60
N ALA A 245 0.91 25.96 -1.62
CA ALA A 245 2.16 25.46 -1.05
C ALA A 245 2.70 24.32 -1.92
N LEU A 246 3.98 24.40 -2.27
CA LEU A 246 4.66 23.45 -3.14
C LEU A 246 5.60 22.57 -2.32
N VAL A 247 5.36 21.27 -2.31
CA VAL A 247 6.22 20.28 -1.65
C VAL A 247 6.78 19.32 -2.69
N ALA A 248 8.09 19.36 -2.88
CA ALA A 248 8.78 18.39 -3.72
C ALA A 248 8.83 17.04 -3.02
N HIS A 249 8.46 15.98 -3.72
CA HIS A 249 8.51 14.63 -3.16
C HIS A 249 8.69 13.57 -4.25
N SER A 250 8.83 12.33 -3.81
CA SER A 250 8.73 11.15 -4.66
C SER A 250 8.06 10.02 -3.88
N HIS A 251 6.96 9.54 -4.38
CA HIS A 251 6.47 8.22 -4.01
C HIS A 251 7.33 7.16 -4.70
N LEU A 252 7.80 6.16 -3.95
CA LEU A 252 8.56 5.05 -4.49
C LEU A 252 7.93 3.74 -4.07
N ASP A 253 7.39 3.00 -5.04
CA ASP A 253 6.97 1.64 -4.82
C ASP A 253 8.16 0.73 -4.58
N ILE A 254 8.19 0.08 -3.41
CA ILE A 254 9.25 -0.89 -3.09
C ILE A 254 9.09 -2.21 -3.86
N ALA A 255 7.92 -2.46 -4.43
CA ALA A 255 7.62 -3.54 -5.38
C ALA A 255 6.32 -3.20 -6.12
N TYR A 256 6.28 -3.40 -7.45
CA TYR A 256 5.11 -3.12 -8.30
C TYR A 256 5.27 -3.83 -9.66
N TYR A 257 5.64 -3.10 -10.74
CA TYR A 257 6.13 -3.65 -12.00
C TYR A 257 7.62 -4.04 -11.93
N TRP A 258 8.19 -4.04 -10.75
CA TRP A 258 9.56 -4.45 -10.41
C TRP A 258 9.59 -5.12 -9.05
N ARG A 259 10.61 -5.95 -8.85
CA ARG A 259 10.83 -6.64 -7.59
C ARG A 259 11.49 -5.69 -6.57
N ARG A 260 11.34 -6.01 -5.28
CA ARG A 260 11.97 -5.29 -4.17
C ARG A 260 13.49 -5.11 -4.34
N ILE A 261 14.18 -6.12 -4.87
CA ILE A 261 15.63 -6.04 -5.11
C ILE A 261 15.99 -4.92 -6.09
N HIS A 262 15.15 -4.65 -7.09
CA HIS A 262 15.34 -3.56 -8.05
C HIS A 262 15.03 -2.18 -7.43
N ALA A 263 14.12 -2.12 -6.46
CA ALA A 263 13.77 -0.88 -5.78
C ALA A 263 14.96 -0.25 -5.04
N VAL A 264 15.95 -1.06 -4.63
CA VAL A 264 17.20 -0.56 -4.00
C VAL A 264 17.97 0.35 -4.97
N GLN A 265 18.09 -0.04 -6.24
CA GLN A 265 18.72 0.80 -7.28
C GLN A 265 17.89 2.05 -7.60
N LYS A 266 16.55 1.89 -7.72
CA LYS A 266 15.63 3.01 -7.96
C LYS A 266 15.70 4.05 -6.85
N ASN A 267 15.78 3.59 -5.60
CA ASN A 267 15.91 4.45 -4.44
C ASN A 267 17.23 5.24 -4.44
N LEU A 268 18.36 4.56 -4.65
CA LEU A 268 19.65 5.24 -4.73
C LEU A 268 19.66 6.30 -5.84
N ARG A 269 19.15 5.96 -7.04
CA ARG A 269 19.01 6.93 -8.14
C ARG A 269 18.24 8.16 -7.70
N THR A 270 17.06 7.95 -7.08
CA THR A 270 16.19 9.03 -6.59
C THR A 270 16.91 9.91 -5.59
N VAL A 271 17.53 9.32 -4.58
CA VAL A 271 18.30 10.06 -3.55
C VAL A 271 19.41 10.88 -4.18
N LEU A 272 20.22 10.28 -5.07
CA LEU A 272 21.31 11.00 -5.74
C LEU A 272 20.80 12.19 -6.56
N ILE A 273 19.72 12.03 -7.31
CA ILE A 273 19.13 13.12 -8.07
C ILE A 273 18.75 14.29 -7.17
N GLN A 274 18.07 14.01 -6.05
CA GLN A 274 17.59 15.07 -5.16
C GLN A 274 18.76 15.72 -4.39
N LEU A 275 19.78 14.97 -4.02
CA LEU A 275 21.02 15.53 -3.44
C LEU A 275 21.70 16.49 -4.43
N ARG A 276 21.78 16.14 -5.72
CA ARG A 276 22.39 17.02 -6.75
C ARG A 276 21.55 18.28 -7.01
N LEU A 277 20.21 18.20 -6.91
CA LEU A 277 19.37 19.40 -6.94
C LEU A 277 19.62 20.30 -5.72
N MET A 278 19.78 19.73 -4.53
CA MET A 278 20.13 20.49 -3.32
C MET A 278 21.50 21.16 -3.40
N ASP A 279 22.46 20.54 -4.08
CA ASP A 279 23.78 21.16 -4.33
C ASP A 279 23.65 22.42 -5.20
N LYS A 280 22.80 22.35 -6.24
CA LYS A 280 22.57 23.44 -7.18
C LYS A 280 21.66 24.54 -6.62
N TYR A 281 20.60 24.17 -5.87
CA TYR A 281 19.58 25.08 -5.35
C TYR A 281 19.57 25.06 -3.82
N PRO A 282 20.16 26.06 -3.17
CA PRO A 282 20.30 26.10 -1.71
C PRO A 282 18.97 26.16 -0.93
N ASP A 283 17.92 26.67 -1.55
CA ASP A 283 16.57 26.77 -0.99
C ASP A 283 15.67 25.57 -1.29
N PHE A 284 16.14 24.62 -2.11
CA PHE A 284 15.39 23.43 -2.47
C PHE A 284 15.33 22.45 -1.30
N CYS A 285 14.11 22.05 -0.92
CA CYS A 285 13.85 20.99 0.03
C CYS A 285 12.99 19.89 -0.61
N TYR A 286 13.10 18.67 -0.08
CA TYR A 286 12.50 17.49 -0.67
C TYR A 286 12.05 16.51 0.41
N ALA A 287 10.80 16.07 0.33
CA ALA A 287 10.20 15.11 1.24
C ALA A 287 10.38 13.67 0.75
N HIS A 288 10.81 12.77 1.63
CA HIS A 288 11.00 11.35 1.32
C HIS A 288 10.42 10.47 2.42
N SER A 289 9.57 9.53 2.04
CA SER A 289 8.87 8.62 2.94
C SER A 289 9.59 7.29 3.12
N GLN A 290 9.04 6.47 4.05
CA GLN A 290 9.44 5.08 4.29
C GLN A 290 10.83 4.91 4.90
N ALA A 291 10.91 4.64 6.21
CA ALA A 291 12.20 4.38 6.88
C ALA A 291 13.01 3.24 6.20
N TYR A 292 12.34 2.28 5.60
CA TYR A 292 12.95 1.19 4.80
C TYR A 292 13.83 1.72 3.66
N THR A 293 13.41 2.77 2.97
CA THR A 293 14.19 3.36 1.86
C THR A 293 15.50 3.96 2.37
N TYR A 294 15.50 4.63 3.52
CA TYR A 294 16.71 5.14 4.18
C TYR A 294 17.62 4.00 4.66
N GLU A 295 17.03 2.94 5.27
CA GLU A 295 17.79 1.76 5.72
C GLU A 295 18.49 1.06 4.56
N THR A 296 17.89 1.02 3.36
CA THR A 296 18.54 0.46 2.17
C THR A 296 19.74 1.30 1.70
N VAL A 297 19.64 2.63 1.74
CA VAL A 297 20.78 3.51 1.42
C VAL A 297 21.89 3.35 2.45
N GLU A 298 21.56 3.35 3.75
CA GLU A 298 22.53 3.13 4.82
C GLU A 298 23.28 1.82 4.65
N LYS A 299 22.55 0.74 4.36
CA LYS A 299 23.11 -0.61 4.29
C LYS A 299 23.98 -0.84 3.06
N TYR A 300 23.53 -0.36 1.90
CA TYR A 300 24.17 -0.71 0.63
C TYR A 300 25.05 0.41 0.03
N TYR A 301 24.86 1.66 0.47
CA TYR A 301 25.54 2.85 -0.06
C TYR A 301 25.89 3.83 1.05
N PRO A 302 26.72 3.43 2.04
CA PRO A 302 26.98 4.19 3.26
C PRO A 302 27.57 5.57 2.99
N GLU A 303 28.37 5.76 1.93
CA GLU A 303 28.92 7.06 1.54
C GLU A 303 27.82 8.05 1.13
N VAL A 304 26.81 7.59 0.40
CA VAL A 304 25.66 8.42 0.01
C VAL A 304 24.77 8.69 1.23
N PHE A 305 24.65 7.73 2.15
CA PHE A 305 23.90 7.92 3.39
C PHE A 305 24.50 9.01 4.26
N GLU A 306 25.81 9.13 4.35
CA GLU A 306 26.46 10.22 5.09
C GLU A 306 26.20 11.60 4.45
N GLU A 307 26.10 11.69 3.12
CA GLU A 307 25.69 12.90 2.44
C GLU A 307 24.22 13.23 2.72
N LEU A 308 23.34 12.23 2.63
CA LEU A 308 21.91 12.35 2.94
C LEU A 308 21.70 12.85 4.38
N LYS A 309 22.43 12.32 5.37
CA LYS A 309 22.36 12.76 6.78
C LYS A 309 22.65 14.25 6.93
N LYS A 310 23.61 14.79 6.18
CA LYS A 310 23.91 16.24 6.21
C LYS A 310 22.71 17.04 5.74
N ARG A 311 22.06 16.62 4.64
CA ARG A 311 20.89 17.32 4.10
C ARG A 311 19.67 17.19 5.02
N VAL A 312 19.53 16.07 5.74
CA VAL A 312 18.49 15.93 6.79
C VAL A 312 18.78 16.90 7.95
N ALA A 313 20.04 16.99 8.40
CA ALA A 313 20.42 17.92 9.47
C ALA A 313 20.24 19.40 9.08
N GLU A 314 20.37 19.73 7.79
CA GLU A 314 20.05 21.05 7.22
C GLU A 314 18.53 21.32 7.14
N GLY A 315 17.66 20.33 7.37
CA GLY A 315 16.21 20.43 7.19
C GLY A 315 15.76 20.47 5.73
N ARG A 316 16.61 20.10 4.79
CA ARG A 316 16.35 20.17 3.34
C ARG A 316 15.95 18.84 2.74
N PHE A 317 16.51 17.72 3.18
CA PHE A 317 16.02 16.38 2.90
C PHE A 317 15.14 15.98 4.07
N GLU A 318 13.81 16.06 3.89
CA GLU A 318 12.84 15.91 4.95
C GLU A 318 12.33 14.46 5.04
N PRO A 319 12.63 13.73 6.12
CA PRO A 319 11.94 12.47 6.41
C PRO A 319 10.47 12.74 6.71
N VAL A 320 9.59 12.12 5.93
CA VAL A 320 8.14 12.15 6.12
C VAL A 320 7.59 10.72 6.27
N GLY A 321 6.38 10.58 6.79
CA GLY A 321 5.74 9.29 6.98
C GLY A 321 6.35 8.52 8.15
N ALA A 322 5.65 8.45 9.26
CA ALA A 322 6.11 7.82 10.49
C ALA A 322 6.33 6.30 10.41
N MET A 323 5.97 5.67 9.29
CA MET A 323 5.92 4.22 9.11
C MET A 323 7.19 3.66 8.46
N TYR A 324 7.43 2.35 8.66
CA TYR A 324 8.59 1.66 8.11
C TYR A 324 8.53 1.54 6.59
N VAL A 325 7.36 1.17 6.05
CA VAL A 325 7.00 1.28 4.63
C VAL A 325 5.68 2.05 4.51
N GLU A 326 5.18 2.29 3.31
CA GLU A 326 3.81 2.74 3.08
C GLU A 326 2.89 1.50 2.96
N PRO A 327 2.33 0.98 4.08
CA PRO A 327 1.59 -0.27 4.07
C PRO A 327 0.17 -0.08 3.54
N ASP A 328 -0.46 -1.18 3.13
CA ASP A 328 -1.92 -1.24 3.13
C ASP A 328 -2.44 -0.90 4.52
N CYS A 329 -3.48 -0.07 4.62
CA CYS A 329 -4.02 0.38 5.89
C CYS A 329 -5.42 -0.19 6.20
N ASN A 330 -5.90 -1.13 5.39
CA ASN A 330 -7.17 -1.82 5.58
C ASN A 330 -7.00 -3.27 6.06
N ILE A 331 -6.08 -4.03 5.43
CA ILE A 331 -5.93 -5.48 5.63
C ILE A 331 -5.08 -5.84 6.86
N PRO A 332 -3.95 -5.16 7.16
CA PRO A 332 -3.15 -5.48 8.33
C PRO A 332 -3.91 -5.28 9.63
N ALA A 333 -3.60 -6.11 10.64
CA ALA A 333 -4.08 -5.94 11.99
C ALA A 333 -3.49 -4.67 12.63
N ALA A 334 -4.18 -4.12 13.64
CA ALA A 334 -3.73 -2.92 14.33
C ALA A 334 -2.30 -3.05 14.90
N GLU A 335 -1.91 -4.22 15.38
CA GLU A 335 -0.54 -4.47 15.86
C GLU A 335 0.49 -4.28 14.75
N SER A 336 0.21 -4.73 13.53
CA SER A 336 1.10 -4.52 12.39
C SER A 336 1.25 -3.03 12.05
N LEU A 337 0.16 -2.27 12.05
CA LEU A 337 0.20 -0.82 11.81
C LEU A 337 0.96 -0.08 12.93
N ILE A 338 0.81 -0.52 14.19
CA ILE A 338 1.60 0.00 15.31
C ILE A 338 3.09 -0.28 15.11
N ARG A 339 3.45 -1.50 14.65
CA ARG A 339 4.85 -1.86 14.38
C ARG A 339 5.43 -1.09 13.18
N GLN A 340 4.62 -0.77 12.18
CA GLN A 340 5.03 0.13 11.10
C GLN A 340 5.51 1.48 11.69
N CYS A 341 4.70 2.07 12.58
CA CYS A 341 5.07 3.32 13.26
C CYS A 341 6.27 3.13 14.21
N LEU A 342 6.27 2.06 15.03
CA LEU A 342 7.33 1.80 15.99
C LEU A 342 8.70 1.71 15.31
N TYR A 343 8.82 0.88 14.27
CA TYR A 343 10.11 0.69 13.59
C TYR A 343 10.48 1.86 12.69
N GLY A 344 9.51 2.53 12.05
CA GLY A 344 9.76 3.75 11.29
C GLY A 344 10.29 4.88 12.14
N GLN A 345 9.58 5.21 13.22
CA GLN A 345 9.95 6.28 14.14
C GLN A 345 11.28 6.00 14.88
N ARG A 346 11.49 4.74 15.30
CA ARG A 346 12.77 4.38 15.94
C ARG A 346 13.94 4.57 14.99
N TYR A 347 13.80 4.16 13.72
CA TYR A 347 14.85 4.37 12.72
C TYR A 347 15.19 5.86 12.59
N PHE A 348 14.20 6.73 12.45
CA PHE A 348 14.42 8.17 12.34
C PHE A 348 15.03 8.79 13.62
N ARG A 349 14.58 8.34 14.78
CA ARG A 349 15.19 8.76 16.07
C ARG A 349 16.64 8.33 16.19
N GLU A 350 16.97 7.09 15.87
CA GLU A 350 18.30 6.52 15.99
C GLU A 350 19.29 7.13 14.97
N LYS A 351 18.85 7.40 13.75
CA LYS A 351 19.75 7.86 12.68
C LYS A 351 19.82 9.38 12.55
N PHE A 352 18.72 10.07 12.82
CA PHE A 352 18.63 11.52 12.60
C PHE A 352 18.27 12.32 13.85
N GLY A 353 17.92 11.67 14.96
CA GLY A 353 17.54 12.34 16.21
C GLY A 353 16.15 13.00 16.18
N ILE A 354 15.31 12.66 15.20
CA ILE A 354 14.01 13.28 14.98
C ILE A 354 12.86 12.29 15.20
N THR A 355 11.70 12.82 15.61
CA THR A 355 10.42 12.11 15.55
C THR A 355 9.58 12.78 14.45
N VAL A 356 9.17 12.01 13.45
CA VAL A 356 8.35 12.50 12.34
C VAL A 356 6.92 12.72 12.82
N ASN A 357 6.40 13.94 12.67
CA ASN A 357 5.08 14.31 13.20
C ASN A 357 3.92 14.04 12.24
N ASN A 358 4.18 13.44 11.09
CA ASN A 358 3.18 13.17 10.08
C ASN A 358 3.24 11.72 9.57
N CYS A 359 2.09 11.22 9.14
CA CYS A 359 1.97 10.01 8.34
C CYS A 359 1.70 10.42 6.90
N TRP A 360 2.53 9.95 5.97
CA TRP A 360 2.52 10.36 4.56
C TRP A 360 2.28 9.14 3.68
N LEU A 361 1.04 8.99 3.19
CA LEU A 361 0.56 7.83 2.44
C LEU A 361 -0.16 8.28 1.17
N PRO A 362 0.55 8.81 0.16
CA PRO A 362 -0.09 9.41 -1.01
C PRO A 362 -0.85 8.41 -1.86
N ASP A 363 -0.39 7.16 -1.94
CA ASP A 363 -0.91 6.14 -2.86
C ASP A 363 -1.67 4.99 -2.21
N VAL A 364 -1.89 4.98 -0.91
CA VAL A 364 -2.55 3.90 -0.17
C VAL A 364 -4.06 3.84 -0.45
N PHE A 365 -4.61 2.61 -0.52
CA PHE A 365 -5.94 2.28 -1.07
C PHE A 365 -7.08 2.37 -0.04
N GLY A 366 -7.14 3.52 0.67
CA GLY A 366 -8.07 3.75 1.77
C GLY A 366 -7.46 3.41 3.13
N ASN A 367 -8.05 3.96 4.19
CA ASN A 367 -7.44 3.93 5.52
C ASN A 367 -8.46 3.57 6.60
N SER A 368 -8.11 2.60 7.43
CA SER A 368 -8.93 2.09 8.52
C SER A 368 -9.20 3.14 9.59
N TRP A 369 -10.38 3.10 10.17
CA TRP A 369 -10.85 4.02 11.21
C TRP A 369 -10.04 3.99 12.52
N ILE A 370 -9.20 2.95 12.72
CA ILE A 370 -8.30 2.86 13.89
C ILE A 370 -7.03 3.70 13.74
N LEU A 371 -6.68 4.11 12.51
CA LEU A 371 -5.39 4.73 12.22
C LEU A 371 -5.14 6.05 12.99
N PRO A 372 -6.13 6.97 13.18
CA PRO A 372 -5.92 8.16 14.00
C PRO A 372 -5.41 7.88 15.41
N GLN A 373 -5.93 6.85 16.08
CA GLN A 373 -5.44 6.45 17.41
C GLN A 373 -3.98 5.99 17.36
N ILE A 374 -3.65 5.16 16.37
CA ILE A 374 -2.28 4.64 16.20
C ILE A 374 -1.30 5.79 15.97
N LEU A 375 -1.64 6.70 15.05
CA LEU A 375 -0.81 7.84 14.72
C LEU A 375 -0.61 8.75 15.92
N LYS A 376 -1.70 9.13 16.59
CA LYS A 376 -1.66 10.00 17.77
C LYS A 376 -0.78 9.43 18.87
N LYS A 377 -0.97 8.15 19.20
CA LYS A 377 -0.17 7.45 20.24
C LYS A 377 1.26 7.10 19.76
N SER A 378 1.58 7.32 18.48
CA SER A 378 2.92 7.17 17.88
C SER A 378 3.63 8.51 17.58
N GLY A 379 3.09 9.63 18.05
CA GLY A 379 3.70 10.95 17.90
C GLY A 379 3.50 11.59 16.53
N ALA A 380 2.58 11.09 15.69
CA ALA A 380 2.20 11.70 14.44
C ALA A 380 0.84 12.41 14.60
N ASP A 381 0.86 13.74 14.60
CA ASP A 381 -0.33 14.58 14.74
C ASP A 381 -1.01 14.89 13.41
N TYR A 382 -0.34 14.63 12.29
CA TYR A 382 -0.79 14.93 10.94
C TYR A 382 -0.85 13.67 10.08
N PHE A 383 -1.81 13.68 9.14
CA PHE A 383 -1.99 12.63 8.14
C PHE A 383 -2.11 13.24 6.76
N VAL A 384 -1.40 12.69 5.78
CA VAL A 384 -1.46 13.09 4.36
C VAL A 384 -1.73 11.88 3.51
N SER A 385 -2.73 11.97 2.64
CA SER A 385 -3.06 10.98 1.62
C SER A 385 -3.53 11.70 0.36
N ASN A 386 -3.79 10.98 -0.74
CA ASN A 386 -4.24 11.64 -1.97
C ASN A 386 -5.35 10.89 -2.70
N LYS A 387 -5.39 9.57 -2.64
CA LYS A 387 -6.29 8.73 -3.46
C LYS A 387 -7.76 9.16 -3.43
N MET A 388 -8.33 9.54 -2.28
CA MET A 388 -9.75 9.91 -2.18
C MET A 388 -10.11 11.15 -3.00
N SER A 389 -9.16 12.08 -3.24
CA SER A 389 -9.41 13.27 -4.07
C SER A 389 -9.35 12.97 -5.56
N THR A 390 -8.55 11.97 -5.97
CA THR A 390 -8.16 11.79 -7.37
C THR A 390 -8.67 10.49 -7.99
N TRP A 391 -9.03 9.49 -7.17
CA TRP A 391 -9.40 8.17 -7.63
C TRP A 391 -10.82 7.71 -7.23
N ASN A 392 -11.56 8.47 -6.43
CA ASN A 392 -12.97 8.16 -6.20
C ASN A 392 -13.75 8.23 -7.52
N ASP A 393 -14.55 7.21 -7.80
CA ASP A 393 -15.27 7.07 -9.07
C ASP A 393 -16.69 7.65 -9.05
N THR A 394 -17.28 7.80 -7.88
CA THR A 394 -18.68 8.19 -7.71
C THR A 394 -18.82 9.52 -6.97
N ASN A 395 -18.13 9.68 -5.83
CA ASN A 395 -18.28 10.86 -4.99
C ASN A 395 -16.95 11.62 -4.87
N ARG A 396 -16.99 12.93 -5.03
CA ARG A 396 -15.85 13.76 -4.67
C ARG A 396 -15.70 13.79 -3.15
N PHE A 397 -14.50 13.50 -2.63
CA PHE A 397 -14.25 13.63 -1.19
C PHE A 397 -14.42 15.10 -0.77
N PRO A 398 -15.20 15.39 0.31
CA PRO A 398 -15.73 16.75 0.53
C PRO A 398 -14.73 17.75 1.10
N HIS A 399 -13.60 17.30 1.63
CA HIS A 399 -12.61 18.15 2.32
C HIS A 399 -11.20 17.88 1.82
N ASN A 400 -10.38 18.91 1.75
CA ASN A 400 -8.95 18.77 1.52
C ASN A 400 -8.18 18.87 2.85
N ASN A 401 -8.63 19.76 3.75
CA ASN A 401 -8.04 19.95 5.08
C ASN A 401 -9.11 19.73 6.15
N PHE A 402 -8.91 18.75 7.05
CA PHE A 402 -9.94 18.38 8.02
C PHE A 402 -9.32 17.74 9.28
N ILE A 403 -10.15 17.58 10.31
CA ILE A 403 -9.83 16.74 11.46
C ILE A 403 -10.35 15.32 11.15
N TRP A 404 -9.46 14.34 11.16
CA TRP A 404 -9.85 12.94 11.05
C TRP A 404 -9.98 12.33 12.42
N ARG A 405 -11.21 11.92 12.77
CA ARG A 405 -11.53 11.30 14.05
C ARG A 405 -11.56 9.79 13.93
N GLY A 406 -10.82 9.11 14.80
CA GLY A 406 -10.77 7.65 14.92
C GLY A 406 -11.95 7.06 15.67
N ILE A 407 -12.07 5.73 15.60
CA ILE A 407 -13.16 4.95 16.22
C ILE A 407 -13.20 5.10 17.76
N ASP A 408 -12.08 5.41 18.39
CA ASP A 408 -11.95 5.66 19.83
C ASP A 408 -12.13 7.14 20.21
N GLY A 409 -12.33 8.03 19.21
CA GLY A 409 -12.41 9.46 19.38
C GLY A 409 -11.08 10.21 19.30
N SER A 410 -9.95 9.53 19.09
CA SER A 410 -8.65 10.17 18.83
C SER A 410 -8.69 11.00 17.54
N GLU A 411 -8.02 12.16 17.53
CA GLU A 411 -8.05 13.09 16.41
C GLU A 411 -6.64 13.38 15.90
N VAL A 412 -6.48 13.32 14.56
CA VAL A 412 -5.33 13.83 13.83
C VAL A 412 -5.80 14.85 12.79
N ARG A 413 -4.94 15.77 12.43
CA ARG A 413 -5.21 16.72 11.35
C ARG A 413 -4.81 16.11 10.03
N ALA A 414 -5.71 16.11 9.06
CA ALA A 414 -5.53 15.45 7.78
C ALA A 414 -5.52 16.45 6.62
N CYS A 415 -4.69 16.15 5.63
CA CYS A 415 -4.67 16.82 4.35
C CYS A 415 -4.79 15.79 3.23
N VAL A 416 -5.75 16.00 2.33
CA VAL A 416 -5.95 15.23 1.10
C VAL A 416 -5.89 16.22 -0.07
N PRO A 417 -4.71 16.45 -0.66
CA PRO A 417 -4.53 17.43 -1.73
C PRO A 417 -5.49 17.22 -2.88
N PRO A 418 -6.00 18.30 -3.50
CA PRO A 418 -7.10 18.23 -4.48
C PRO A 418 -6.69 17.63 -5.83
N THR A 419 -5.39 17.65 -6.18
CA THR A 419 -4.83 17.13 -7.42
C THR A 419 -3.86 15.97 -7.16
N HIS A 420 -3.48 15.28 -8.21
CA HIS A 420 -2.63 14.08 -8.13
C HIS A 420 -1.28 14.38 -7.47
N PHE A 421 -0.76 13.43 -6.69
CA PHE A 421 0.53 13.55 -6.01
C PHE A 421 1.74 13.51 -6.96
N ILE A 422 1.58 12.98 -8.18
CA ILE A 422 2.57 13.10 -9.26
C ILE A 422 2.20 14.30 -10.10
N ALA A 423 3.02 15.35 -10.09
CA ALA A 423 2.81 16.55 -10.87
C ALA A 423 4.15 17.09 -11.38
N TRP A 424 4.12 17.77 -12.52
CA TRP A 424 5.29 18.31 -13.20
C TRP A 424 5.55 19.79 -12.88
N ASN A 425 4.79 20.32 -11.93
CA ASN A 425 4.94 21.71 -11.45
C ASN A 425 4.76 22.75 -12.57
N MET A 426 3.73 22.56 -13.41
CA MET A 426 3.37 23.48 -14.49
C MET A 426 2.38 24.53 -14.01
N PRO A 427 2.36 25.75 -14.58
CA PRO A 427 1.40 26.79 -14.24
C PRO A 427 -0.06 26.34 -14.27
N SER A 428 -0.44 25.59 -15.32
CA SER A 428 -1.78 25.03 -15.47
C SER A 428 -2.16 24.05 -14.35
N GLN A 429 -1.20 23.30 -13.82
CA GLN A 429 -1.42 22.38 -12.70
C GLN A 429 -1.58 23.12 -11.38
N ILE A 430 -0.87 24.22 -11.19
CA ILE A 430 -1.01 25.08 -10.00
C ILE A 430 -2.41 25.72 -9.96
N GLU A 431 -2.87 26.25 -11.09
CA GLU A 431 -4.23 26.80 -11.22
C GLU A 431 -5.28 25.70 -10.98
N ALA A 432 -5.14 24.54 -11.62
CA ALA A 432 -6.05 23.42 -11.44
C ALA A 432 -6.10 22.94 -9.97
N ASN A 433 -4.98 22.99 -9.25
CA ASN A 433 -4.92 22.65 -7.83
C ASN A 433 -5.74 23.65 -7.00
N TRP A 434 -5.56 24.95 -7.23
CA TRP A 434 -6.34 25.98 -6.54
C TRP A 434 -7.82 25.89 -6.90
N GLU A 435 -8.16 25.73 -8.17
CA GLU A 435 -9.55 25.60 -8.60
C GLU A 435 -10.25 24.39 -7.96
N ALA A 436 -9.53 23.27 -7.85
CA ALA A 436 -10.04 22.06 -7.25
C ALA A 436 -10.09 22.09 -5.72
N TYR A 437 -9.47 23.07 -5.04
CA TYR A 437 -9.47 23.19 -3.59
C TYR A 437 -10.87 23.51 -3.06
N GLN A 438 -11.37 22.67 -2.14
CA GLN A 438 -12.76 22.74 -1.65
C GLN A 438 -12.92 23.61 -0.40
N ASP A 439 -11.86 23.75 0.39
CA ASP A 439 -11.89 24.42 1.69
C ASP A 439 -11.37 25.87 1.59
N LYS A 440 -11.69 26.59 0.48
CA LYS A 440 -11.27 27.99 0.26
C LYS A 440 -11.78 28.95 1.33
N ASP A 441 -12.94 28.67 1.90
CA ASP A 441 -13.64 29.51 2.90
C ASP A 441 -12.99 29.45 4.29
N ILE A 442 -12.28 28.38 4.63
CA ILE A 442 -11.55 28.27 5.90
C ILE A 442 -10.15 28.87 5.87
N GLY A 443 -9.75 29.43 4.72
CA GLY A 443 -8.46 30.09 4.52
C GLY A 443 -7.27 29.14 4.41
N GLY A 444 -6.08 29.72 4.30
CA GLY A 444 -4.84 28.98 4.17
C GLY A 444 -4.44 28.71 2.72
N GLU A 445 -3.46 27.85 2.58
CA GLU A 445 -2.89 27.42 1.29
C GLU A 445 -3.37 26.00 0.96
N THR A 446 -3.61 25.72 -0.31
CA THR A 446 -3.73 24.32 -0.75
C THR A 446 -2.34 23.71 -0.92
N LEU A 447 -2.26 22.36 -0.89
CA LEU A 447 -1.02 21.62 -1.09
C LEU A 447 -0.93 21.08 -2.53
N GLN A 448 0.15 21.44 -3.23
CA GLN A 448 0.59 20.77 -4.46
C GLN A 448 1.84 19.96 -4.17
N MET A 449 1.72 18.65 -4.25
CA MET A 449 2.88 17.75 -4.28
C MET A 449 3.40 17.70 -5.72
N PHE A 450 4.73 17.73 -5.91
CA PHE A 450 5.30 17.66 -7.24
C PHE A 450 6.56 16.80 -7.29
N GLY A 451 6.78 16.19 -8.43
CA GLY A 451 7.87 15.25 -8.72
C GLY A 451 7.34 13.97 -9.36
N TYR A 452 8.20 13.22 -9.99
CA TYR A 452 7.89 11.90 -10.51
C TYR A 452 7.76 10.90 -9.36
N GLY A 453 6.77 9.97 -9.45
CA GLY A 453 6.46 8.96 -8.45
C GLY A 453 6.41 7.55 -9.03
N ASP A 454 5.81 6.63 -8.30
CA ASP A 454 5.78 5.18 -8.46
C ASP A 454 7.19 4.57 -8.56
N GLY A 455 7.90 4.84 -9.62
CA GLY A 455 9.30 4.40 -9.83
C GLY A 455 10.36 5.28 -9.14
N GLY A 456 9.98 6.19 -8.30
CA GLY A 456 10.88 7.20 -7.74
C GLY A 456 11.19 8.29 -8.75
N SER A 457 12.41 8.85 -8.71
CA SER A 457 12.90 9.95 -9.53
C SER A 457 12.73 11.34 -8.89
N GLY A 458 11.54 11.71 -8.42
CA GLY A 458 11.28 12.97 -7.71
C GLY A 458 11.33 14.20 -8.62
N ALA A 459 11.66 15.37 -8.05
CA ALA A 459 11.72 16.63 -8.77
C ALA A 459 12.82 16.65 -9.84
N THR A 460 12.58 17.39 -10.92
CA THR A 460 13.58 17.69 -11.96
C THR A 460 14.13 19.11 -11.81
N GLU A 461 15.24 19.39 -12.45
CA GLU A 461 15.79 20.74 -12.53
C GLU A 461 14.75 21.73 -13.13
N GLU A 462 14.05 21.31 -14.17
CA GLU A 462 12.98 22.09 -14.82
C GLU A 462 11.86 22.46 -13.83
N MET A 463 11.37 21.50 -13.02
CA MET A 463 10.34 21.76 -12.03
C MET A 463 10.79 22.80 -10.99
N VAL A 464 12.06 22.75 -10.57
CA VAL A 464 12.64 23.72 -9.64
C VAL A 464 12.79 25.10 -10.29
N GLU A 465 13.26 25.16 -11.53
CA GLU A 465 13.38 26.37 -12.29
C GLU A 465 12.04 27.06 -12.56
N LEU A 466 10.99 26.28 -12.89
CA LEU A 466 9.63 26.81 -13.05
C LEU A 466 9.12 27.34 -11.71
N MET A 467 9.30 26.62 -10.61
CA MET A 467 8.93 27.05 -9.27
C MET A 467 9.52 28.44 -8.91
N HIS A 468 10.79 28.68 -9.21
CA HIS A 468 11.43 29.98 -9.00
C HIS A 468 10.85 31.08 -9.90
N ARG A 469 10.24 30.72 -11.02
CA ARG A 469 9.65 31.67 -12.01
C ARG A 469 8.18 32.01 -11.74
N PHE A 470 7.44 31.15 -11.03
CA PHE A 470 6.03 31.38 -10.74
C PHE A 470 5.73 32.78 -10.18
N PRO A 471 6.50 33.36 -9.23
CA PRO A 471 6.23 34.71 -8.72
C PRO A 471 6.34 35.82 -9.76
N LYS A 472 6.97 35.57 -10.91
CA LYS A 472 7.01 36.52 -12.01
C LYS A 472 5.65 36.66 -12.72
N LEU A 473 4.84 35.61 -12.73
CA LEU A 473 3.59 35.53 -13.46
C LEU A 473 2.41 35.93 -12.56
N SER A 474 2.00 37.19 -12.62
CA SER A 474 0.97 37.73 -11.72
C SER A 474 -0.42 37.12 -11.89
N ALA A 475 -0.71 36.44 -13.01
CA ALA A 475 -1.95 35.75 -13.26
C ALA A 475 -2.09 34.43 -12.45
N MET A 476 -1.00 33.92 -11.88
CA MET A 476 -1.01 32.68 -11.10
C MET A 476 -1.44 32.93 -9.64
N PRO A 477 -1.99 31.90 -8.97
CA PRO A 477 -2.05 31.85 -7.51
C PRO A 477 -0.67 32.13 -6.90
N ALA A 478 -0.64 32.72 -5.71
CA ALA A 478 0.61 32.89 -4.99
C ALA A 478 1.20 31.49 -4.66
N THR A 479 2.50 31.31 -4.88
CA THR A 479 3.15 30.02 -4.63
C THR A 479 4.24 30.16 -3.58
N ARG A 480 4.40 29.08 -2.77
CA ARG A 480 5.43 29.02 -1.76
C ARG A 480 6.05 27.61 -1.69
N HIS A 481 7.33 27.51 -2.00
CA HIS A 481 8.06 26.27 -1.74
C HIS A 481 8.30 26.07 -0.25
N THR A 482 8.05 24.87 0.27
CA THR A 482 8.10 24.60 1.71
C THR A 482 8.33 23.12 1.99
N THR A 483 8.64 22.79 3.24
CA THR A 483 8.64 21.42 3.75
C THR A 483 7.20 20.94 4.06
N ALA A 484 6.98 19.63 4.09
CA ALA A 484 5.69 19.06 4.48
C ALA A 484 5.32 19.45 5.92
N ALA A 485 6.26 19.38 6.85
CA ALA A 485 6.03 19.73 8.25
C ALA A 485 5.62 21.20 8.41
N GLU A 486 6.30 22.13 7.74
CA GLU A 486 5.96 23.54 7.80
C GLU A 486 4.57 23.83 7.22
N PHE A 487 4.22 23.20 6.08
CA PHE A 487 2.87 23.31 5.51
C PHE A 487 1.80 22.85 6.51
N LEU A 488 1.96 21.65 7.07
CA LEU A 488 0.98 21.05 7.97
C LEU A 488 0.82 21.87 9.26
N GLU A 489 1.92 22.32 9.85
CA GLU A 489 1.88 23.17 11.03
C GLU A 489 1.17 24.49 10.76
N ARG A 490 1.57 25.18 9.70
CA ARG A 490 1.04 26.51 9.37
C ARG A 490 -0.45 26.49 9.03
N ASN A 491 -0.91 25.49 8.28
CA ASN A 491 -2.29 25.49 7.76
C ASN A 491 -3.27 24.72 8.65
N LEU A 492 -2.81 23.75 9.44
CA LEU A 492 -3.71 22.86 10.15
C LEU A 492 -3.65 22.97 11.68
N LYS A 493 -2.50 23.35 12.28
CA LYS A 493 -2.27 23.24 13.73
C LYS A 493 -3.31 23.97 14.58
N ASP A 494 -3.54 25.22 14.30
CA ASP A 494 -4.40 26.12 15.09
C ASP A 494 -5.70 26.51 14.36
N ASN A 495 -5.96 25.91 13.20
CA ASN A 495 -7.16 26.17 12.43
C ASN A 495 -8.36 25.50 13.11
N LYS A 496 -9.30 26.32 13.60
CA LYS A 496 -10.50 25.90 14.33
C LYS A 496 -11.71 25.69 13.44
N GLU A 497 -11.60 26.06 12.18
CA GLU A 497 -12.69 25.96 11.19
C GLU A 497 -12.66 24.64 10.42
N LEU A 498 -11.66 23.77 10.70
CA LEU A 498 -11.57 22.47 10.06
C LEU A 498 -12.80 21.60 10.33
N ALA A 499 -13.40 21.08 9.29
CA ALA A 499 -14.46 20.09 9.39
C ALA A 499 -13.96 18.80 10.05
N VAL A 500 -14.86 18.03 10.65
CA VAL A 500 -14.53 16.73 11.25
C VAL A 500 -15.04 15.62 10.35
N TRP A 501 -14.14 14.76 9.89
CA TRP A 501 -14.48 13.47 9.27
C TRP A 501 -14.39 12.38 10.32
N ASP A 502 -15.52 11.79 10.69
CA ASP A 502 -15.64 10.72 11.68
C ASP A 502 -15.97 9.42 10.93
N GLY A 503 -14.99 8.53 10.80
CA GLY A 503 -15.14 7.30 10.02
C GLY A 503 -13.86 6.86 9.31
N GLU A 504 -13.95 5.74 8.61
CA GLU A 504 -12.87 5.29 7.71
C GLU A 504 -12.71 6.25 6.52
N LEU A 505 -11.51 6.33 5.98
CA LEU A 505 -11.25 6.96 4.71
C LEU A 505 -11.38 5.91 3.60
N TYR A 506 -12.63 5.67 3.17
CA TYR A 506 -12.95 4.67 2.17
C TYR A 506 -12.59 5.17 0.77
N LEU A 507 -11.82 4.38 0.03
CA LEU A 507 -11.56 4.62 -1.38
C LEU A 507 -12.62 3.92 -2.24
N GLU A 508 -13.30 4.65 -3.10
CA GLU A 508 -14.40 4.14 -3.93
C GLU A 508 -13.91 3.29 -5.11
N MET A 509 -12.66 3.42 -5.50
CA MET A 509 -11.96 2.47 -6.37
C MET A 509 -11.09 1.50 -5.56
N HIS A 510 -10.44 0.53 -6.24
CA HIS A 510 -9.54 -0.44 -5.63
C HIS A 510 -10.21 -1.47 -4.71
N ARG A 511 -11.51 -1.71 -4.88
CA ARG A 511 -12.31 -2.68 -4.11
C ARG A 511 -11.87 -4.13 -4.32
N GLY A 512 -11.25 -4.43 -5.48
CA GLY A 512 -10.70 -5.75 -5.80
C GLY A 512 -9.53 -6.14 -4.91
N THR A 513 -8.82 -5.17 -4.36
CA THR A 513 -7.66 -5.38 -3.48
C THR A 513 -8.00 -6.12 -2.19
N PHE A 514 -9.25 -6.11 -1.76
CA PHE A 514 -9.70 -6.91 -0.61
C PHE A 514 -9.74 -8.43 -0.91
N THR A 515 -9.63 -8.83 -2.19
CA THR A 515 -9.78 -10.23 -2.61
C THR A 515 -8.64 -10.73 -3.49
N THR A 516 -8.09 -9.89 -4.39
CA THR A 516 -7.03 -10.26 -5.33
C THR A 516 -5.81 -10.83 -4.61
N LYS A 517 -5.25 -11.94 -5.13
CA LYS A 517 -4.16 -12.72 -4.50
C LYS A 517 -4.49 -13.15 -3.07
N SER A 518 -5.59 -13.85 -2.97
CA SER A 518 -6.21 -14.31 -1.72
C SER A 518 -5.24 -15.03 -0.77
N GLU A 519 -4.26 -15.78 -1.30
CA GLU A 519 -3.27 -16.50 -0.50
C GLU A 519 -2.39 -15.55 0.33
N LEU A 520 -1.98 -14.41 -0.23
CA LEU A 520 -1.18 -13.42 0.51
C LEU A 520 -1.92 -12.92 1.76
N LYS A 521 -3.22 -12.67 1.62
CA LYS A 521 -4.07 -12.18 2.70
C LYS A 521 -4.28 -13.22 3.79
N GLU A 522 -4.49 -14.48 3.39
CA GLU A 522 -4.63 -15.59 4.34
C GLU A 522 -3.33 -15.82 5.10
N ARG A 523 -2.19 -15.84 4.41
CA ARG A 523 -0.87 -15.99 5.04
C ARG A 523 -0.56 -14.81 5.96
N ASN A 524 -0.83 -13.57 5.55
CA ASN A 524 -0.65 -12.39 6.40
C ASN A 524 -1.44 -12.53 7.71
N ARG A 525 -2.75 -12.82 7.65
CA ARG A 525 -3.58 -13.02 8.84
C ARG A 525 -3.01 -14.10 9.76
N ARG A 526 -2.64 -15.23 9.19
CA ARG A 526 -2.09 -16.35 9.95
C ARG A 526 -0.78 -15.99 10.62
N LEU A 527 0.10 -15.26 9.93
CA LEU A 527 1.39 -14.85 10.45
C LEU A 527 1.28 -13.77 11.53
N GLU A 528 0.37 -12.83 11.42
CA GLU A 528 0.10 -11.84 12.48
C GLU A 528 -0.23 -12.52 13.81
N PHE A 529 -1.10 -13.54 13.80
CA PHE A 529 -1.41 -14.34 14.98
C PHE A 529 -0.27 -15.26 15.40
N LEU A 530 0.50 -15.78 14.47
CA LEU A 530 1.65 -16.62 14.78
C LEU A 530 2.77 -15.81 15.46
N PHE A 531 3.00 -14.56 15.03
CA PHE A 531 3.90 -13.63 15.73
C PHE A 531 3.46 -13.36 17.15
N ARG A 532 2.16 -13.02 17.33
CA ARG A 532 1.59 -12.81 18.65
C ARG A 532 1.87 -13.99 19.58
N ASP A 533 1.62 -15.20 19.10
CA ASP A 533 1.81 -16.42 19.88
C ASP A 533 3.30 -16.71 20.14
N ALA A 534 4.18 -16.52 19.17
CA ALA A 534 5.61 -16.72 19.31
C ALA A 534 6.22 -15.73 20.33
N GLU A 535 5.82 -14.46 20.28
CA GLU A 535 6.25 -13.43 21.23
C GLU A 535 5.73 -13.72 22.65
N LEU A 536 4.44 -14.09 22.80
CA LEU A 536 3.83 -14.47 24.08
C LEU A 536 4.53 -15.68 24.71
N ILE A 537 4.79 -16.72 23.93
CA ILE A 537 5.48 -17.93 24.39
C ILE A 537 6.92 -17.59 24.77
N SER A 538 7.62 -16.78 23.99
CA SER A 538 8.97 -16.32 24.31
C SER A 538 9.01 -15.46 25.58
N ALA A 539 8.02 -14.59 25.78
CA ALA A 539 7.88 -13.80 27.00
C ALA A 539 7.62 -14.68 28.23
N ALA A 540 6.77 -15.70 28.10
CA ALA A 540 6.53 -16.66 29.20
C ALA A 540 7.80 -17.45 29.54
N ARG A 541 8.60 -17.82 28.57
CA ARG A 541 9.92 -18.45 28.78
C ARG A 541 10.88 -17.51 29.48
N LEU A 542 10.94 -16.24 29.05
CA LEU A 542 11.77 -15.21 29.70
C LEU A 542 11.41 -15.05 31.18
N LEU A 543 10.12 -14.99 31.51
CA LEU A 543 9.62 -14.91 32.90
C LEU A 543 9.94 -16.16 33.74
N SER A 544 10.34 -17.25 33.09
CA SER A 544 10.77 -18.49 33.73
C SER A 544 12.30 -18.69 33.67
N GLY A 545 13.06 -17.63 33.32
CA GLY A 545 14.52 -17.65 33.29
C GLY A 545 15.13 -18.14 31.93
N GLY A 546 14.31 -18.27 30.90
CA GLY A 546 14.77 -18.61 29.55
C GLY A 546 15.16 -17.39 28.73
N GLU A 547 15.51 -17.59 27.46
CA GLU A 547 15.91 -16.54 26.52
C GLU A 547 14.71 -16.03 25.70
N TYR A 548 14.77 -14.73 25.31
CA TYR A 548 13.86 -14.11 24.37
C TYR A 548 14.62 -13.79 23.06
N PRO A 549 14.25 -14.35 21.89
CA PRO A 549 15.01 -14.19 20.65
C PRO A 549 14.69 -12.87 19.94
N ALA A 550 14.98 -11.73 20.59
CA ALA A 550 14.56 -10.39 20.18
C ALA A 550 14.97 -10.03 18.74
N GLU A 551 16.25 -10.22 18.38
CA GLU A 551 16.76 -9.85 17.06
C GLU A 551 16.13 -10.71 15.94
N ARG A 552 15.95 -12.00 16.18
CA ARG A 552 15.30 -12.91 15.23
C ARG A 552 13.85 -12.51 14.99
N LEU A 553 13.09 -12.26 16.05
CA LEU A 553 11.70 -11.80 15.97
C LEU A 553 11.60 -10.42 15.26
N ARG A 554 12.47 -9.48 15.60
CA ARG A 554 12.52 -8.15 14.95
C ARG A 554 12.78 -8.27 13.44
N SER A 555 13.78 -9.06 13.06
CA SER A 555 14.13 -9.26 11.64
C SER A 555 12.97 -9.87 10.85
N LEU A 556 12.30 -10.89 11.43
CA LEU A 556 11.15 -11.53 10.82
C LEU A 556 9.95 -10.57 10.71
N TYR A 557 9.72 -9.75 11.76
CA TYR A 557 8.62 -8.77 11.73
C TYR A 557 8.85 -7.69 10.67
N LYS A 558 10.09 -7.19 10.51
CA LYS A 558 10.45 -6.28 9.41
C LYS A 558 10.15 -6.89 8.04
N ARG A 559 10.41 -8.18 7.83
CA ARG A 559 10.03 -8.88 6.59
C ARG A 559 8.53 -8.92 6.38
N LEU A 560 7.74 -9.19 7.43
CA LEU A 560 6.28 -9.16 7.35
C LEU A 560 5.79 -7.75 6.96
N MET A 561 6.31 -6.71 7.61
CA MET A 561 5.93 -5.32 7.33
C MET A 561 6.21 -4.90 5.89
N ILE A 562 7.34 -5.34 5.31
CA ILE A 562 7.65 -5.11 3.89
C ILE A 562 6.59 -5.78 3.00
N ASN A 563 6.19 -7.01 3.32
CA ASN A 563 5.15 -7.73 2.56
C ASN A 563 3.72 -7.15 2.79
N GLN A 564 3.55 -6.24 3.74
CA GLN A 564 2.32 -5.46 3.94
C GLN A 564 2.29 -4.17 3.12
N PHE A 565 3.33 -3.89 2.32
CA PHE A 565 3.35 -2.76 1.39
C PHE A 565 2.10 -2.75 0.51
N HIS A 566 1.59 -1.53 0.19
CA HIS A 566 0.26 -1.35 -0.40
C HIS A 566 0.08 -1.92 -1.82
N ASP A 567 1.15 -2.31 -2.52
CA ASP A 567 1.05 -3.07 -3.76
C ASP A 567 1.39 -4.57 -3.58
N ILE A 568 2.02 -4.98 -2.46
CA ILE A 568 2.30 -6.40 -2.22
C ILE A 568 1.06 -7.09 -1.64
N LEU A 569 0.63 -6.71 -0.44
CA LEU A 569 -0.50 -7.36 0.23
C LEU A 569 -1.82 -7.27 -0.53
N PRO A 570 -2.19 -6.13 -1.14
CA PRO A 570 -3.36 -6.01 -2.00
C PRO A 570 -3.34 -6.90 -3.25
N GLY A 571 -2.14 -7.25 -3.74
CA GLY A 571 -1.97 -8.13 -4.88
C GLY A 571 -1.87 -7.42 -6.24
N SER A 572 -1.56 -6.14 -6.23
CA SER A 572 -1.48 -5.26 -7.41
C SER A 572 -0.08 -5.21 -8.04
N HIS A 573 0.59 -6.36 -8.16
CA HIS A 573 1.98 -6.49 -8.60
C HIS A 573 2.17 -7.62 -9.60
N ILE A 574 3.36 -7.67 -10.23
CA ILE A 574 3.74 -8.69 -11.19
C ILE A 574 4.02 -10.06 -10.53
N THR A 575 3.97 -11.14 -11.31
CA THR A 575 4.19 -12.53 -10.84
C THR A 575 5.50 -12.72 -10.05
N PRO A 576 6.66 -12.15 -10.44
CA PRO A 576 7.90 -12.31 -9.66
C PRO A 576 7.80 -11.76 -8.24
N VAL A 577 7.08 -10.65 -8.02
CA VAL A 577 6.84 -10.08 -6.69
C VAL A 577 5.99 -11.02 -5.84
N TYR A 578 4.98 -11.65 -6.43
CA TYR A 578 4.18 -12.66 -5.73
C TYR A 578 5.04 -13.82 -5.21
N ARG A 579 5.94 -14.35 -6.06
CA ARG A 579 6.85 -15.43 -5.65
C ARG A 579 7.76 -15.02 -4.51
N ASP A 580 8.39 -13.84 -4.62
CA ASP A 580 9.24 -13.28 -3.56
C ASP A 580 8.47 -13.14 -2.23
N ALA A 581 7.24 -12.66 -2.29
CA ALA A 581 6.39 -12.50 -1.12
C ALA A 581 6.02 -13.85 -0.48
N ILE A 582 5.65 -14.86 -1.27
CA ILE A 582 5.35 -16.21 -0.76
C ILE A 582 6.58 -16.83 -0.10
N GLU A 583 7.77 -16.76 -0.73
CA GLU A 583 9.02 -17.26 -0.16
C GLU A 583 9.35 -16.58 1.20
N ASP A 584 9.19 -15.27 1.30
CA ASP A 584 9.37 -14.52 2.55
C ASP A 584 8.37 -14.97 3.63
N LEU A 585 7.07 -15.11 3.28
CA LEU A 585 6.02 -15.50 4.23
C LEU A 585 6.21 -16.97 4.71
N GLU A 586 6.67 -17.87 3.84
CA GLU A 586 7.01 -19.25 4.21
C GLU A 586 8.24 -19.31 5.13
N LEU A 587 9.25 -18.49 4.86
CA LEU A 587 10.41 -18.36 5.75
C LEU A 587 9.96 -17.89 7.15
N ILE A 588 9.14 -16.84 7.22
CA ILE A 588 8.62 -16.31 8.48
C ILE A 588 7.86 -17.40 9.25
N GLU A 589 6.95 -18.11 8.57
CA GLU A 589 6.16 -19.17 9.19
C GLU A 589 7.03 -20.28 9.79
N ARG A 590 8.01 -20.75 9.05
CA ARG A 590 8.96 -21.80 9.50
C ARG A 590 9.73 -21.32 10.73
N GLU A 591 10.33 -20.13 10.66
CA GLU A 591 11.15 -19.57 11.72
C GLU A 591 10.35 -19.33 13.02
N LEU A 592 9.10 -18.83 12.91
CA LEU A 592 8.23 -18.64 14.07
C LEU A 592 7.81 -19.97 14.71
N ASN A 593 7.52 -21.01 13.91
CA ASN A 593 7.21 -22.32 14.43
C ASN A 593 8.43 -22.96 15.14
N GLU A 594 9.65 -22.71 14.66
CA GLU A 594 10.86 -23.11 15.38
C GLU A 594 11.02 -22.38 16.72
N ILE A 595 10.70 -21.08 16.79
CA ILE A 595 10.71 -20.30 18.02
C ILE A 595 9.66 -20.85 19.01
N ILE A 596 8.46 -21.14 18.55
CA ILE A 596 7.40 -21.75 19.37
C ILE A 596 7.86 -23.10 19.91
N GLY A 597 8.44 -23.95 19.06
CA GLY A 597 9.00 -25.24 19.40
C GLY A 597 7.95 -26.35 19.46
N SER A 598 8.08 -27.25 20.43
CA SER A 598 7.22 -28.42 20.63
C SER A 598 6.86 -28.58 22.11
N GLY A 599 5.78 -29.31 22.41
CA GLY A 599 5.33 -29.54 23.75
C GLY A 599 3.88 -29.99 23.81
N GLY A 600 3.27 -29.92 24.98
CA GLY A 600 1.84 -30.11 25.19
C GLY A 600 1.04 -28.97 24.54
N TYR A 601 -0.27 -29.15 24.45
CA TYR A 601 -1.14 -28.11 23.92
C TYR A 601 -1.30 -26.96 24.93
N PHE A 602 -1.12 -25.73 24.47
CA PHE A 602 -1.26 -24.52 25.24
C PHE A 602 -2.29 -23.56 24.58
N ASN A 603 -3.19 -23.01 25.38
CA ASN A 603 -4.13 -21.99 24.95
C ASN A 603 -3.50 -20.60 25.07
N THR A 604 -3.14 -19.96 23.99
CA THR A 604 -2.57 -18.60 23.97
C THR A 604 -3.61 -17.48 24.06
N LEU A 605 -4.92 -17.82 24.06
CA LEU A 605 -6.00 -16.86 24.26
C LEU A 605 -6.10 -16.50 25.76
N ASN A 606 -6.43 -15.25 26.04
CA ASN A 606 -6.66 -14.79 27.42
C ASN A 606 -8.11 -14.98 27.89
N PHE A 607 -8.80 -15.97 27.27
CA PHE A 607 -10.11 -16.49 27.69
C PHE A 607 -10.20 -17.99 27.40
N GLU A 608 -11.18 -18.64 28.05
CA GLU A 608 -11.43 -20.06 27.91
C GLU A 608 -11.99 -20.39 26.50
N ARG A 609 -11.50 -21.48 25.90
CA ARG A 609 -12.02 -21.97 24.63
C ARG A 609 -13.37 -22.69 24.81
N LYS A 610 -14.28 -22.39 23.89
CA LYS A 610 -15.65 -22.94 23.89
C LYS A 610 -15.94 -23.83 22.68
N TYR A 611 -15.20 -23.66 21.58
CA TYR A 611 -15.44 -24.36 20.33
C TYR A 611 -14.56 -25.58 20.18
N PRO A 612 -15.02 -26.65 19.44
CA PRO A 612 -14.18 -27.79 19.12
C PRO A 612 -12.95 -27.35 18.34
N VAL A 613 -11.80 -27.93 18.67
CA VAL A 613 -10.54 -27.67 18.00
C VAL A 613 -10.16 -28.82 17.11
N PHE A 614 -9.50 -28.53 15.99
CA PHE A 614 -8.90 -29.55 15.14
C PHE A 614 -7.54 -29.96 15.72
N ILE A 615 -7.38 -31.25 16.02
CA ILE A 615 -6.16 -31.83 16.55
C ILE A 615 -5.51 -32.69 15.46
N PRO A 616 -4.31 -32.31 14.97
CA PRO A 616 -3.57 -33.10 14.00
C PRO A 616 -3.21 -34.49 14.56
N GLU A 617 -3.54 -35.55 13.83
CA GLU A 617 -3.21 -36.96 14.18
C GLU A 617 -2.93 -37.74 12.89
N LYS A 618 -1.86 -38.56 12.89
CA LYS A 618 -1.42 -39.31 11.71
C LYS A 618 -2.51 -40.20 11.10
N ASP A 619 -3.29 -40.86 11.95
CA ASP A 619 -4.39 -41.74 11.59
C ASP A 619 -5.76 -41.08 11.85
N GLY A 620 -5.79 -39.78 11.90
CA GLY A 620 -7.01 -38.99 12.15
C GLY A 620 -8.09 -39.21 11.09
N ARG A 621 -9.33 -39.19 11.54
CA ARG A 621 -10.53 -39.50 10.76
C ARG A 621 -10.91 -38.44 9.73
N PHE A 622 -10.59 -37.20 10.03
CA PHE A 622 -10.93 -36.03 9.19
C PHE A 622 -9.67 -35.45 8.54
N THR A 623 -9.88 -34.74 7.44
CA THR A 623 -8.81 -33.95 6.80
C THR A 623 -9.27 -32.50 6.74
N ARG A 624 -8.44 -31.58 7.28
CA ARG A 624 -8.69 -30.14 7.23
C ARG A 624 -7.45 -29.43 6.70
N LYS A 625 -7.62 -28.64 5.64
CA LYS A 625 -6.50 -27.99 4.94
C LYS A 625 -5.34 -28.94 4.66
N GLY A 626 -5.65 -30.12 4.12
CA GLY A 626 -4.66 -31.16 3.78
C GLY A 626 -4.06 -31.92 4.96
N VAL A 627 -4.37 -31.56 6.21
CA VAL A 627 -3.83 -32.21 7.42
C VAL A 627 -4.85 -33.21 7.97
N LYS A 628 -4.41 -34.46 8.24
CA LYS A 628 -5.24 -35.46 8.94
C LYS A 628 -5.33 -35.16 10.43
N GLY A 629 -6.49 -35.44 11.02
CA GLY A 629 -6.72 -35.20 12.43
C GLY A 629 -8.14 -35.56 12.87
N ARG A 630 -8.53 -35.05 14.02
CA ARG A 630 -9.91 -35.12 14.56
C ARG A 630 -10.34 -33.79 15.14
N PHE A 631 -11.67 -33.62 15.22
CA PHE A 631 -12.25 -32.53 16.00
C PHE A 631 -12.51 -32.99 17.44
N ALA A 632 -12.16 -32.18 18.43
CA ALA A 632 -12.29 -32.53 19.81
C ALA A 632 -12.65 -31.33 20.67
N ARG A 633 -13.47 -31.58 21.70
CA ARG A 633 -13.63 -30.63 22.81
C ARG A 633 -12.37 -30.58 23.63
N VAL A 634 -12.04 -29.42 24.14
CA VAL A 634 -10.89 -29.21 25.01
C VAL A 634 -11.31 -28.58 26.32
N ASP A 635 -10.52 -28.85 27.35
CA ASP A 635 -10.50 -28.06 28.57
C ASP A 635 -9.26 -27.17 28.48
N ALA A 636 -9.48 -25.92 28.12
CA ALA A 636 -8.44 -24.96 27.76
C ALA A 636 -8.74 -23.59 28.36
N PRO A 637 -8.52 -23.43 29.68
CA PRO A 637 -8.65 -22.12 30.34
C PRO A 637 -7.74 -21.06 29.70
N ALA A 638 -7.98 -19.80 30.04
CA ALA A 638 -7.16 -18.68 29.58
C ALA A 638 -5.68 -18.90 29.87
N LEU A 639 -4.81 -18.66 28.89
CA LEU A 639 -3.34 -18.66 29.02
C LEU A 639 -2.79 -19.86 29.78
N SER A 640 -3.29 -21.07 29.48
CA SER A 640 -2.94 -22.28 30.19
C SER A 640 -2.77 -23.50 29.31
N ALA A 641 -2.22 -24.57 29.90
CA ALA A 641 -2.15 -25.85 29.23
C ALA A 641 -3.56 -26.39 28.92
N ALA A 642 -3.75 -26.87 27.72
CA ALA A 642 -5.02 -27.40 27.25
C ALA A 642 -5.05 -28.93 27.33
N ARG A 643 -6.19 -29.48 27.70
CA ARG A 643 -6.42 -30.93 27.77
C ARG A 643 -7.52 -31.31 26.79
N VAL A 644 -7.24 -32.30 25.96
CA VAL A 644 -8.24 -32.85 25.04
C VAL A 644 -9.19 -33.74 25.78
N LYS A 645 -10.50 -33.44 25.72
CA LYS A 645 -11.56 -34.25 26.36
C LYS A 645 -11.79 -35.56 25.58
N ALA A 646 -12.23 -36.58 26.24
CA ALA A 646 -12.61 -37.84 25.63
C ALA A 646 -13.79 -37.61 24.66
N SER A 647 -13.80 -38.28 23.53
CA SER A 647 -14.89 -38.21 22.56
C SER A 647 -16.16 -38.82 23.15
N CYS A 648 -17.31 -38.19 22.89
CA CYS A 648 -18.58 -38.80 23.15
C CYS A 648 -18.83 -39.96 22.17
N SER A 649 -19.58 -40.96 22.55
CA SER A 649 -19.94 -42.11 21.71
C SER A 649 -21.06 -41.76 20.71
N ASP A 650 -21.86 -40.74 21.03
CA ASP A 650 -23.00 -40.29 20.21
C ASP A 650 -22.89 -38.77 19.98
N SER A 651 -22.97 -38.35 18.76
CA SER A 651 -22.95 -36.93 18.38
C SER A 651 -24.29 -36.24 18.53
N GLY A 652 -25.38 -37.00 18.60
CA GLY A 652 -26.75 -36.46 18.48
C GLY A 652 -27.03 -35.84 17.10
N ILE A 653 -26.20 -36.13 16.09
CA ILE A 653 -26.41 -35.69 14.71
C ILE A 653 -27.02 -36.85 13.92
N VAL A 654 -28.25 -36.61 13.42
CA VAL A 654 -29.07 -37.64 12.73
C VAL A 654 -29.39 -37.18 11.31
N CYS A 655 -29.18 -38.06 10.34
CA CYS A 655 -29.54 -37.83 8.94
C CYS A 655 -30.75 -38.70 8.60
N ASP A 656 -31.88 -38.09 8.25
CA ASP A 656 -33.10 -38.76 7.86
C ASP A 656 -33.79 -38.05 6.70
N GLY A 657 -34.08 -38.77 5.61
CA GLY A 657 -34.91 -38.28 4.52
C GLY A 657 -34.49 -36.98 3.84
N GLY A 658 -33.19 -36.63 3.87
CA GLY A 658 -32.63 -35.39 3.30
C GLY A 658 -32.59 -34.20 4.28
N GLU A 659 -32.99 -34.44 5.52
CA GLU A 659 -32.85 -33.49 6.64
C GLU A 659 -31.74 -33.96 7.60
N VAL A 660 -30.95 -33.04 8.08
CA VAL A 660 -29.93 -33.26 9.12
C VAL A 660 -30.36 -32.57 10.39
N THR A 661 -30.53 -33.31 11.47
CA THR A 661 -30.83 -32.80 12.80
C THR A 661 -29.55 -32.84 13.65
N THR A 662 -29.22 -31.71 14.24
CA THR A 662 -28.13 -31.56 15.23
C THR A 662 -28.73 -31.20 16.58
N PRO A 663 -27.96 -31.15 17.68
CA PRO A 663 -28.48 -30.62 18.95
C PRO A 663 -29.05 -29.18 18.84
N PHE A 664 -28.68 -28.43 17.83
CA PHE A 664 -29.01 -27.00 17.67
C PHE A 664 -30.00 -26.73 16.53
N TYR A 665 -29.97 -27.52 15.45
CA TYR A 665 -30.69 -27.20 14.21
C TYR A 665 -31.37 -28.41 13.56
N ARG A 666 -32.42 -28.12 12.78
CA ARG A 666 -32.83 -28.95 11.66
C ARG A 666 -32.40 -28.26 10.37
N ILE A 667 -31.66 -28.96 9.53
CA ILE A 667 -31.04 -28.41 8.35
C ILE A 667 -31.46 -29.21 7.10
N ARG A 668 -31.86 -28.49 6.06
CA ARG A 668 -32.06 -29.08 4.73
C ARG A 668 -31.07 -28.45 3.76
N PHE A 669 -30.35 -29.29 3.07
CA PHE A 669 -29.39 -28.90 2.06
C PHE A 669 -29.90 -29.12 0.64
N ALA A 670 -29.43 -28.31 -0.30
CA ALA A 670 -29.49 -28.57 -1.72
C ALA A 670 -28.31 -29.45 -2.17
N PRO A 671 -28.37 -30.05 -3.36
CA PRO A 671 -27.29 -30.90 -3.87
C PRO A 671 -25.94 -30.19 -4.04
N ASP A 672 -25.92 -28.87 -4.16
CA ASP A 672 -24.70 -28.03 -4.28
C ASP A 672 -24.13 -27.56 -2.93
N GLY A 673 -24.69 -28.07 -1.81
CA GLY A 673 -24.26 -27.69 -0.47
C GLY A 673 -24.77 -26.32 -0.01
N SER A 674 -25.68 -25.67 -0.75
CA SER A 674 -26.43 -24.52 -0.24
C SER A 674 -27.44 -24.99 0.79
N ILE A 675 -27.78 -24.12 1.74
CA ILE A 675 -28.71 -24.42 2.82
C ILE A 675 -30.11 -23.89 2.43
N LEU A 676 -31.10 -24.78 2.30
CA LEU A 676 -32.46 -24.45 1.95
C LEU A 676 -33.31 -24.05 3.17
N SER A 677 -32.95 -24.59 4.34
CA SER A 677 -33.60 -24.30 5.63
C SER A 677 -32.61 -24.55 6.75
N LEU A 678 -32.54 -23.62 7.69
CA LEU A 678 -31.75 -23.71 8.91
C LEU A 678 -32.66 -23.29 10.07
N TYR A 679 -33.43 -24.27 10.59
CA TYR A 679 -34.33 -24.02 11.70
C TYR A 679 -33.64 -24.23 13.04
N ASP A 680 -33.57 -23.19 13.83
CA ASP A 680 -32.97 -23.16 15.15
C ASP A 680 -33.96 -23.78 16.18
N LEU A 681 -33.53 -24.84 16.86
CA LEU A 681 -34.34 -25.57 17.84
C LEU A 681 -34.53 -24.84 19.17
N GLU A 682 -33.52 -24.03 19.56
CA GLU A 682 -33.51 -23.24 20.78
C GLU A 682 -34.29 -21.93 20.61
N LEU A 683 -33.93 -21.17 19.59
CA LEU A 683 -34.55 -19.89 19.26
C LEU A 683 -35.87 -20.01 18.52
N ARG A 684 -36.25 -21.24 18.06
CA ARG A 684 -37.47 -21.57 17.36
C ARG A 684 -37.75 -20.70 16.14
N ARG A 685 -36.73 -20.49 15.32
CA ARG A 685 -36.84 -19.64 14.14
C ARG A 685 -36.11 -20.22 12.94
N GLU A 686 -36.61 -19.86 11.75
CA GLU A 686 -35.91 -20.10 10.48
C GLU A 686 -34.93 -18.95 10.19
N TRP A 687 -33.68 -19.30 9.86
CA TRP A 687 -32.65 -18.33 9.55
C TRP A 687 -32.50 -18.01 8.06
N VAL A 688 -32.96 -18.90 7.17
CA VAL A 688 -32.71 -18.78 5.74
C VAL A 688 -33.86 -18.03 5.05
N LYS A 689 -33.47 -17.09 4.18
CA LYS A 689 -34.40 -16.42 3.27
C LYS A 689 -33.72 -16.17 1.93
N GLY A 690 -34.02 -17.03 0.95
CA GLY A 690 -33.40 -16.98 -0.38
C GLY A 690 -32.12 -17.82 -0.44
N ASP A 691 -31.13 -17.38 -1.21
CA ASP A 691 -29.87 -18.09 -1.35
C ASP A 691 -29.05 -18.01 -0.06
N PHE A 692 -28.66 -19.14 0.49
CA PHE A 692 -27.89 -19.21 1.73
C PHE A 692 -26.78 -20.25 1.62
N ASN A 693 -25.57 -19.87 1.95
CA ASN A 693 -24.37 -20.64 1.68
C ASN A 693 -24.21 -21.00 0.19
N LYS A 694 -24.72 -20.12 -0.69
CA LYS A 694 -24.78 -20.34 -2.13
C LYS A 694 -23.53 -19.80 -2.81
N LEU A 695 -22.74 -20.70 -3.41
CA LEU A 695 -21.59 -20.29 -4.22
C LEU A 695 -22.06 -19.72 -5.56
N LYS A 696 -21.53 -18.56 -5.90
CA LYS A 696 -21.76 -17.89 -7.19
C LYS A 696 -20.42 -17.42 -7.77
N ILE A 697 -20.30 -17.51 -9.08
CA ILE A 697 -19.14 -17.01 -9.82
C ILE A 697 -19.65 -16.00 -10.84
N TYR A 698 -19.13 -14.79 -10.76
CA TYR A 698 -19.53 -13.67 -11.59
C TYR A 698 -18.44 -13.32 -12.60
N HIS A 699 -18.84 -12.75 -13.74
CA HIS A 699 -17.92 -12.12 -14.66
C HIS A 699 -17.48 -10.77 -14.10
N ASP A 700 -16.17 -10.54 -14.05
CA ASP A 700 -15.59 -9.31 -13.54
C ASP A 700 -14.44 -8.87 -14.46
N THR A 701 -14.68 -7.82 -15.26
CA THR A 701 -13.74 -7.33 -16.27
C THR A 701 -13.60 -5.81 -16.14
N PRO A 702 -12.90 -5.32 -15.12
CA PRO A 702 -12.89 -3.88 -14.77
C PRO A 702 -12.03 -3.00 -15.70
N GLY A 703 -11.53 -3.51 -16.80
CA GLY A 703 -10.80 -2.69 -17.76
C GLY A 703 -9.33 -2.46 -17.38
N ASN A 704 -8.92 -1.20 -17.12
CA ASN A 704 -7.51 -0.86 -16.96
C ASN A 704 -6.89 -1.25 -15.61
N TYR A 705 -7.67 -1.25 -14.53
CA TYR A 705 -7.18 -1.49 -13.16
C TYR A 705 -7.67 -2.84 -12.64
N ASP A 706 -7.35 -3.89 -13.34
CA ASP A 706 -7.93 -5.21 -13.15
C ASP A 706 -7.65 -5.82 -11.76
N ALA A 707 -6.41 -5.76 -11.26
CA ALA A 707 -6.12 -6.27 -9.91
C ALA A 707 -6.73 -5.39 -8.80
N TRP A 708 -6.91 -4.10 -9.07
CA TRP A 708 -7.33 -3.13 -8.07
C TRP A 708 -8.83 -3.07 -7.88
N ASP A 709 -9.63 -3.13 -8.95
CA ASP A 709 -11.05 -2.82 -8.83
C ASP A 709 -11.98 -3.95 -9.26
N ILE A 710 -13.24 -3.85 -8.83
CA ILE A 710 -14.36 -4.71 -9.17
C ILE A 710 -15.40 -3.87 -9.90
N LEU A 711 -15.97 -4.40 -11.00
CA LEU A 711 -17.04 -3.72 -11.69
C LEU A 711 -18.30 -3.56 -10.81
N PRO A 712 -18.92 -2.37 -10.75
CA PRO A 712 -20.15 -2.16 -9.98
C PRO A 712 -21.29 -3.10 -10.41
N ASN A 713 -21.34 -3.46 -11.69
CA ASN A 713 -22.38 -4.31 -12.29
C ASN A 713 -21.94 -5.78 -12.48
N TYR A 714 -20.95 -6.26 -11.73
CA TYR A 714 -20.49 -7.66 -11.83
C TYR A 714 -21.61 -8.69 -11.67
N LYS A 715 -22.68 -8.35 -10.94
CA LYS A 715 -23.83 -9.24 -10.72
C LYS A 715 -24.67 -9.50 -11.97
N ASP A 716 -24.54 -8.68 -13.02
CA ASP A 716 -25.35 -8.79 -14.25
C ASP A 716 -25.07 -10.07 -15.04
N LYS A 717 -23.86 -10.65 -14.86
CA LYS A 717 -23.48 -11.87 -15.56
C LYS A 717 -22.84 -12.87 -14.62
N GLN A 718 -23.51 -14.02 -14.48
CA GLN A 718 -23.07 -15.12 -13.62
C GLN A 718 -22.61 -16.31 -14.47
N GLU A 719 -21.56 -17.00 -14.04
CA GLU A 719 -21.10 -18.26 -14.58
C GLU A 719 -22.02 -19.41 -14.11
N GLN A 720 -22.25 -20.39 -14.97
CA GLN A 720 -23.05 -21.54 -14.61
C GLN A 720 -22.20 -22.60 -13.89
N LEU A 721 -22.55 -22.87 -12.63
CA LEU A 721 -21.96 -23.96 -11.86
C LEU A 721 -22.75 -25.25 -12.05
N ARG A 722 -22.05 -26.35 -12.35
CA ARG A 722 -22.59 -27.68 -12.46
C ARG A 722 -22.29 -28.48 -11.20
N VAL A 723 -23.27 -29.17 -10.63
CA VAL A 723 -23.04 -30.14 -9.55
C VAL A 723 -22.55 -31.44 -10.19
N THR A 724 -21.27 -31.75 -9.94
CA THR A 724 -20.63 -32.98 -10.45
C THR A 724 -20.72 -34.13 -9.44
N GLU A 725 -20.82 -33.80 -8.16
CA GLU A 725 -21.08 -34.73 -7.07
C GLU A 725 -22.05 -34.06 -6.09
N PRO A 726 -23.28 -34.60 -5.95
CA PRO A 726 -24.26 -34.04 -5.02
C PRO A 726 -23.84 -34.19 -3.57
N LEU A 727 -24.31 -33.29 -2.71
CA LEU A 727 -24.01 -33.34 -1.26
C LEU A 727 -24.41 -34.69 -0.67
N HIS A 728 -23.49 -35.32 0.01
CA HIS A 728 -23.72 -36.59 0.70
C HIS A 728 -22.85 -36.66 1.98
N PHE A 729 -23.29 -37.48 2.92
CA PHE A 729 -22.54 -37.79 4.14
C PHE A 729 -21.33 -38.68 3.81
N VAL A 730 -20.18 -38.29 4.33
CA VAL A 730 -18.91 -39.01 4.10
C VAL A 730 -18.37 -39.63 5.36
N ASN A 731 -18.41 -38.92 6.48
CA ASN A 731 -17.71 -39.31 7.69
C ASN A 731 -18.33 -38.67 8.94
N GLY A 732 -18.17 -39.31 10.09
CA GLY A 732 -18.60 -38.74 11.36
C GLY A 732 -18.04 -39.50 12.56
N ASP A 733 -18.00 -38.81 13.70
CA ASP A 733 -17.69 -39.35 15.02
C ASP A 733 -18.59 -38.73 16.10
N GLY A 734 -18.26 -38.88 17.35
CA GLY A 734 -19.03 -38.32 18.46
C GLY A 734 -18.99 -36.82 18.59
N GLU A 735 -18.18 -36.09 17.78
CA GLU A 735 -18.10 -34.62 17.81
C GLU A 735 -18.46 -33.98 16.49
N CYS A 736 -18.13 -34.60 15.35
CA CYS A 736 -18.25 -33.97 14.04
C CYS A 736 -18.89 -34.91 13.02
N ALA A 737 -19.78 -34.36 12.16
CA ALA A 737 -20.29 -35.00 10.96
C ALA A 737 -19.87 -34.19 9.73
N GLU A 738 -19.37 -34.90 8.71
CA GLU A 738 -18.82 -34.29 7.50
C GLU A 738 -19.63 -34.69 6.25
N PHE A 739 -19.98 -33.68 5.44
CA PHE A 739 -20.70 -33.79 4.19
C PHE A 739 -19.88 -33.16 3.07
N VAL A 740 -19.93 -33.75 1.88
CA VAL A 740 -19.16 -33.30 0.73
C VAL A 740 -20.03 -33.12 -0.49
N CYS A 741 -19.78 -32.09 -1.27
CA CYS A 741 -20.24 -31.94 -2.64
C CYS A 741 -19.14 -31.34 -3.51
N THR A 742 -19.29 -31.55 -4.83
CA THR A 742 -18.34 -30.99 -5.81
C THR A 742 -19.11 -30.27 -6.91
N LEU A 743 -18.66 -29.05 -7.18
CA LEU A 743 -19.16 -28.19 -8.24
C LEU A 743 -18.05 -27.94 -9.25
N ALA A 744 -18.39 -27.64 -10.49
CA ALA A 744 -17.42 -27.29 -11.51
C ALA A 744 -17.98 -26.23 -12.47
N THR A 745 -17.07 -25.40 -12.96
CA THR A 745 -17.22 -24.64 -14.22
C THR A 745 -16.65 -25.47 -15.37
N GLU A 746 -16.38 -24.88 -16.51
CA GLU A 746 -15.64 -25.53 -17.60
C GLU A 746 -14.15 -25.70 -17.27
N LYS A 747 -13.58 -24.85 -16.39
CA LYS A 747 -12.13 -24.72 -16.13
C LYS A 747 -11.74 -25.04 -14.70
N SER A 748 -12.65 -24.90 -13.77
CA SER A 748 -12.36 -24.97 -12.33
C SER A 748 -13.20 -26.01 -11.64
N VAL A 749 -12.62 -26.64 -10.59
CA VAL A 749 -13.30 -27.62 -9.74
C VAL A 749 -13.34 -27.08 -8.32
N TRP A 750 -14.51 -27.14 -7.69
CA TRP A 750 -14.76 -26.62 -6.36
C TRP A 750 -15.36 -27.69 -5.46
N ARG A 751 -14.55 -28.31 -4.62
CA ARG A 751 -15.00 -29.27 -3.61
C ARG A 751 -15.30 -28.54 -2.31
N ARG A 752 -16.49 -28.74 -1.77
CA ARG A 752 -16.96 -28.18 -0.51
C ARG A 752 -17.12 -29.27 0.52
N VAL A 753 -16.57 -29.03 1.71
CA VAL A 753 -16.70 -29.93 2.87
C VAL A 753 -17.45 -29.18 3.95
N ILE A 754 -18.63 -29.63 4.30
CA ILE A 754 -19.48 -29.01 5.31
C ILE A 754 -19.42 -29.85 6.58
N ARG A 755 -19.06 -29.22 7.71
CA ARG A 755 -18.93 -29.89 9.01
C ARG A 755 -19.93 -29.32 9.99
N LEU A 756 -20.64 -30.24 10.65
CA LEU A 756 -21.56 -29.94 11.72
C LEU A 756 -21.01 -30.53 13.02
N PHE A 757 -21.17 -29.82 14.11
CA PHE A 757 -20.59 -30.21 15.40
C PHE A 757 -21.67 -30.54 16.43
N ALA A 758 -21.39 -31.55 17.26
CA ALA A 758 -22.25 -31.93 18.37
C ALA A 758 -22.27 -30.94 19.53
N SER A 759 -21.15 -30.24 19.75
CA SER A 759 -20.97 -29.33 20.88
C SER A 759 -20.93 -27.86 20.49
N SER A 760 -21.09 -27.52 19.21
CA SER A 760 -21.01 -26.14 18.71
C SER A 760 -22.13 -25.81 17.73
N ARG A 761 -22.62 -24.57 17.82
CA ARG A 761 -23.57 -23.98 16.88
C ARG A 761 -22.93 -23.64 15.53
N GLY A 762 -21.59 -23.60 15.43
CA GLY A 762 -20.85 -23.26 14.22
C GLY A 762 -21.01 -24.31 13.13
N ILE A 763 -21.25 -23.88 11.89
CA ILE A 763 -21.25 -24.72 10.68
C ILE A 763 -20.00 -24.35 9.89
N GLU A 764 -18.99 -25.23 9.86
CA GLU A 764 -17.75 -24.99 9.12
C GLU A 764 -17.92 -25.42 7.67
N VAL A 765 -17.45 -24.59 6.75
CA VAL A 765 -17.37 -24.88 5.32
C VAL A 765 -15.94 -24.71 4.85
N GLU A 766 -15.29 -25.83 4.50
CA GLU A 766 -13.98 -25.85 3.85
C GLU A 766 -14.17 -25.93 2.34
N ASN A 767 -13.40 -25.13 1.62
CA ASN A 767 -13.43 -25.06 0.17
C ASN A 767 -12.04 -25.45 -0.35
N ILE A 768 -11.98 -26.50 -1.16
CA ILE A 768 -10.79 -26.98 -1.84
C ILE A 768 -11.03 -26.75 -3.33
N VAL A 769 -10.24 -25.86 -3.92
CA VAL A 769 -10.53 -25.29 -5.24
C VAL A 769 -9.32 -25.44 -6.15
N ASP A 770 -9.51 -26.00 -7.33
CA ASP A 770 -8.60 -25.88 -8.46
C ASP A 770 -9.12 -24.75 -9.36
N TRP A 771 -8.57 -23.56 -9.17
CA TRP A 771 -9.03 -22.31 -9.80
C TRP A 771 -8.26 -21.99 -11.05
N ASN A 772 -8.90 -22.01 -12.22
CA ASN A 772 -8.28 -21.77 -13.53
C ASN A 772 -9.05 -20.73 -14.37
N GLU A 773 -9.67 -19.78 -13.69
CA GLU A 773 -10.50 -18.76 -14.32
C GLU A 773 -9.68 -17.53 -14.72
N LYS A 774 -10.27 -16.72 -15.59
CA LYS A 774 -9.80 -15.35 -15.91
C LYS A 774 -11.02 -14.42 -15.87
N HIS A 775 -10.85 -13.23 -15.27
CA HIS A 775 -11.92 -12.23 -15.12
C HIS A 775 -13.17 -12.83 -14.45
N ARG A 776 -12.98 -13.53 -13.35
CA ARG A 776 -14.06 -14.09 -12.53
C ARG A 776 -13.89 -13.67 -11.07
N LEU A 777 -15.02 -13.46 -10.42
CA LEU A 777 -15.16 -13.20 -8.98
C LEU A 777 -16.06 -14.26 -8.37
N ALA A 778 -15.52 -15.06 -7.45
CA ALA A 778 -16.26 -16.07 -6.70
C ALA A 778 -16.69 -15.50 -5.36
N LYS A 779 -17.99 -15.59 -5.07
CA LYS A 779 -18.61 -15.17 -3.80
C LYS A 779 -19.54 -16.25 -3.26
N VAL A 780 -19.71 -16.24 -1.95
CA VAL A 780 -20.76 -17.05 -1.30
C VAL A 780 -21.79 -16.14 -0.68
N GLU A 781 -23.08 -16.39 -0.99
CA GLU A 781 -24.21 -15.56 -0.54
C GLU A 781 -24.92 -16.14 0.68
N PHE A 782 -25.38 -15.23 1.54
CA PHE A 782 -26.11 -15.49 2.77
C PHE A 782 -27.36 -14.59 2.84
N GLY A 783 -28.47 -15.06 2.27
CA GLY A 783 -29.78 -14.43 2.40
C GLY A 783 -30.39 -14.80 3.75
N CYS A 784 -30.39 -13.84 4.69
CA CYS A 784 -30.80 -14.06 6.06
C CYS A 784 -32.24 -13.64 6.32
N ASN A 785 -32.98 -14.44 7.12
CA ASN A 785 -34.29 -14.10 7.57
C ASN A 785 -34.27 -13.22 8.83
N VAL A 786 -33.61 -12.08 8.67
CA VAL A 786 -33.55 -10.99 9.65
C VAL A 786 -33.98 -9.69 8.97
N LEU A 787 -34.47 -8.74 9.74
CA LEU A 787 -34.75 -7.40 9.24
C LEU A 787 -33.69 -6.44 9.75
N THR A 788 -32.64 -6.23 8.95
CA THR A 788 -31.57 -5.31 9.30
C THR A 788 -31.28 -4.33 8.17
N ARG A 789 -30.71 -3.19 8.51
CA ARG A 789 -30.21 -2.16 7.60
C ARG A 789 -28.72 -1.90 7.78
N GLU A 790 -28.08 -2.73 8.58
CA GLU A 790 -26.66 -2.62 8.91
C GLU A 790 -25.99 -3.99 8.77
N LEU A 791 -24.77 -3.98 8.29
CA LEU A 791 -23.81 -5.05 8.37
C LEU A 791 -22.77 -4.68 9.43
N LEU A 792 -22.62 -5.46 10.46
CA LEU A 792 -21.51 -5.31 11.40
C LEU A 792 -20.29 -5.97 10.80
N CYS A 793 -19.17 -5.25 10.81
CA CYS A 793 -17.88 -5.74 10.33
C CYS A 793 -16.83 -5.57 11.42
N ASP A 794 -16.15 -6.66 11.74
CA ASP A 794 -14.89 -6.58 12.46
C ASP A 794 -13.82 -5.90 11.57
N THR A 795 -12.93 -5.12 12.15
CA THR A 795 -11.85 -4.40 11.47
C THR A 795 -10.49 -4.68 12.10
N SER A 796 -9.48 -3.90 11.77
CA SER A 796 -8.13 -4.02 12.35
C SER A 796 -8.12 -3.99 13.88
N ALA A 797 -8.98 -3.13 14.48
CA ALA A 797 -9.36 -3.15 15.90
C ALA A 797 -10.68 -2.39 16.04
N GLY A 798 -11.72 -3.10 16.44
CA GLY A 798 -13.05 -2.55 16.61
C GLY A 798 -14.08 -3.06 15.62
N ILE A 799 -15.30 -2.55 15.72
CA ILE A 799 -16.45 -2.98 14.94
C ILE A 799 -17.04 -1.78 14.21
N ILE A 800 -17.17 -1.88 12.89
CA ILE A 800 -17.85 -0.88 12.06
C ILE A 800 -19.26 -1.35 11.71
N ARG A 801 -20.22 -0.44 11.77
CA ARG A 801 -21.58 -0.61 11.26
C ARG A 801 -21.66 -0.02 9.87
N ARG A 802 -22.01 -0.83 8.87
CA ARG A 802 -22.11 -0.42 7.47
C ARG A 802 -23.54 -0.53 7.00
N GLU A 803 -24.06 0.54 6.40
CA GLU A 803 -25.42 0.55 5.87
C GLU A 803 -25.57 -0.43 4.71
N THR A 804 -26.69 -1.21 4.70
CA THR A 804 -26.99 -2.21 3.66
C THR A 804 -28.00 -1.74 2.62
N HIS A 805 -28.52 -0.51 2.73
CA HIS A 805 -29.39 0.12 1.75
C HIS A 805 -28.61 1.06 0.82
N ARG A 806 -29.21 1.46 -0.30
CA ARG A 806 -28.55 2.20 -1.37
C ARG A 806 -29.30 3.50 -1.71
N ASN A 807 -29.53 4.35 -0.71
CA ASN A 807 -30.33 5.57 -0.88
C ASN A 807 -29.51 6.72 -1.48
N THR A 808 -28.23 6.81 -1.18
CA THR A 808 -27.32 7.87 -1.61
C THR A 808 -26.20 7.32 -2.49
N SER A 809 -25.52 8.21 -3.23
CA SER A 809 -24.33 7.83 -4.02
C SER A 809 -23.19 7.26 -3.15
N TRP A 810 -23.02 7.77 -1.92
CA TRP A 810 -22.07 7.23 -0.95
C TRP A 810 -22.35 5.78 -0.56
N GLN A 811 -23.60 5.44 -0.34
CA GLN A 811 -24.03 4.06 -0.03
C GLN A 811 -23.93 3.15 -1.26
N GLN A 812 -24.24 3.68 -2.45
CA GLN A 812 -24.08 2.95 -3.71
C GLN A 812 -22.61 2.63 -4.00
N ALA A 813 -21.72 3.58 -3.77
CA ALA A 813 -20.28 3.41 -3.98
C ALA A 813 -19.66 2.33 -3.09
N ARG A 814 -20.22 2.08 -1.90
CA ARG A 814 -19.74 1.08 -0.93
C ARG A 814 -20.34 -0.32 -1.17
N PHE A 815 -20.39 -0.77 -2.43
CA PHE A 815 -20.93 -2.07 -2.78
C PHE A 815 -20.03 -3.26 -2.46
N GLU A 816 -18.74 -3.02 -2.18
CA GLU A 816 -17.78 -3.97 -1.65
C GLU A 816 -16.94 -3.26 -0.59
N VAL A 817 -16.80 -3.87 0.60
CA VAL A 817 -16.12 -3.25 1.74
C VAL A 817 -15.16 -4.22 2.41
N CYS A 818 -14.18 -3.70 3.13
CA CYS A 818 -13.24 -4.50 3.92
C CYS A 818 -13.86 -4.89 5.26
N HIS A 819 -13.69 -6.16 5.64
CA HIS A 819 -13.89 -6.67 7.00
C HIS A 819 -12.71 -7.57 7.35
N HIS A 820 -12.57 -7.93 8.62
CA HIS A 820 -11.49 -8.80 9.06
C HIS A 820 -11.97 -10.22 9.37
N LYS A 821 -12.04 -10.59 10.64
CA LYS A 821 -12.34 -11.96 11.08
C LYS A 821 -13.77 -12.39 10.85
N TRP A 822 -14.72 -11.44 10.95
CA TRP A 822 -16.14 -11.73 10.84
C TRP A 822 -16.97 -10.55 10.33
N PHE A 823 -18.15 -10.87 9.83
CA PHE A 823 -19.24 -9.92 9.63
C PHE A 823 -20.55 -10.54 10.13
N ASP A 824 -21.52 -9.69 10.45
CA ASP A 824 -22.80 -10.13 11.01
C ASP A 824 -23.99 -9.35 10.47
N LEU A 825 -25.07 -10.09 10.19
CA LEU A 825 -26.39 -9.55 9.89
C LEU A 825 -27.34 -9.92 11.02
N ALA A 826 -27.73 -8.95 11.85
CA ALA A 826 -28.54 -9.17 13.03
C ALA A 826 -29.73 -8.20 13.17
N GLU A 827 -30.74 -8.67 13.84
CA GLU A 827 -31.82 -7.90 14.43
C GLU A 827 -31.82 -8.11 15.96
N GLN A 828 -32.70 -7.44 16.71
CA GLN A 828 -32.68 -7.49 18.18
C GLN A 828 -32.77 -8.92 18.75
N GLY A 829 -33.44 -9.84 18.07
CA GLY A 829 -33.63 -11.23 18.53
C GLY A 829 -32.50 -12.18 18.15
N GLY A 830 -31.52 -11.78 17.39
CA GLY A 830 -30.40 -12.61 16.95
C GLY A 830 -29.97 -12.35 15.53
N GLY A 831 -28.90 -13.01 15.13
CA GLY A 831 -28.24 -12.80 13.85
C GLY A 831 -27.47 -14.00 13.33
N ILE A 832 -26.84 -13.79 12.22
CA ILE A 832 -25.92 -14.73 11.58
C ILE A 832 -24.59 -14.07 11.34
N ALA A 833 -23.59 -14.50 12.12
CA ALA A 833 -22.22 -14.16 11.87
C ALA A 833 -21.56 -15.13 10.89
N VAL A 834 -20.71 -14.60 10.02
CA VAL A 834 -19.83 -15.39 9.17
C VAL A 834 -18.40 -15.07 9.54
N ILE A 835 -17.69 -16.07 10.04
CA ILE A 835 -16.31 -15.99 10.52
C ILE A 835 -15.40 -16.62 9.47
N ASN A 836 -14.25 -15.98 9.18
CA ASN A 836 -13.33 -16.46 8.15
C ASN A 836 -11.86 -16.40 8.59
N GLN A 837 -10.99 -17.01 7.76
CA GLN A 837 -9.54 -17.09 7.98
C GLN A 837 -8.77 -16.38 6.86
N GLY A 838 -8.98 -15.07 6.69
CA GLY A 838 -8.21 -14.26 5.72
C GLY A 838 -8.94 -13.89 4.43
N LYS A 839 -10.27 -13.87 4.45
CA LYS A 839 -11.10 -13.26 3.40
C LYS A 839 -11.55 -11.89 3.89
N TYR A 840 -11.33 -10.84 3.08
CA TYR A 840 -11.53 -9.45 3.52
C TYR A 840 -12.63 -8.71 2.78
N GLY A 841 -12.98 -9.14 1.56
CA GLY A 841 -14.03 -8.51 0.77
C GLY A 841 -15.43 -9.02 1.18
N VAL A 842 -16.36 -8.11 1.42
CA VAL A 842 -17.78 -8.41 1.63
C VAL A 842 -18.66 -7.37 0.98
N SER A 843 -19.75 -7.80 0.40
CA SER A 843 -20.86 -6.94 -0.03
C SER A 843 -22.12 -7.27 0.74
N ALA A 844 -22.93 -6.25 1.03
CA ALA A 844 -24.24 -6.47 1.63
C ALA A 844 -25.30 -5.55 1.01
N GLU A 845 -26.48 -6.10 0.84
CA GLU A 845 -27.65 -5.33 0.42
C GLU A 845 -28.89 -5.86 1.14
N ASN A 846 -29.57 -4.98 1.85
CA ASN A 846 -30.66 -5.35 2.75
C ASN A 846 -30.21 -6.44 3.75
N SER A 847 -30.88 -7.61 3.76
CA SER A 847 -30.57 -8.72 4.66
C SER A 847 -29.81 -9.85 3.94
N CYS A 848 -29.07 -9.53 2.89
CA CYS A 848 -28.23 -10.47 2.16
C CYS A 848 -26.79 -9.98 2.14
N ALA A 849 -25.85 -10.80 2.61
CA ALA A 849 -24.42 -10.54 2.51
C ALA A 849 -23.74 -11.57 1.59
N SER A 850 -22.62 -11.16 0.98
CA SER A 850 -21.82 -12.05 0.14
C SER A 850 -20.34 -11.88 0.46
N LEU A 851 -19.70 -12.96 0.93
CA LEU A 851 -18.26 -13.03 1.17
C LEU A 851 -17.53 -13.27 -0.14
N SER A 852 -16.56 -12.44 -0.45
CA SER A 852 -15.65 -12.61 -1.59
C SER A 852 -14.59 -13.66 -1.27
N LEU A 853 -14.45 -14.65 -2.16
CA LEU A 853 -13.61 -15.83 -1.91
C LEU A 853 -12.32 -15.82 -2.74
N LEU A 854 -12.46 -15.69 -4.06
CA LEU A 854 -11.38 -15.69 -5.04
C LEU A 854 -11.69 -14.73 -6.19
N ARG A 855 -10.64 -14.17 -6.76
CA ARG A 855 -10.74 -13.27 -7.91
C ARG A 855 -9.64 -13.59 -8.92
N ALA A 856 -9.99 -13.65 -10.20
CA ALA A 856 -9.05 -13.97 -11.28
C ALA A 856 -8.73 -12.75 -12.13
N ALA A 857 -8.09 -11.76 -11.53
CA ALA A 857 -7.48 -10.65 -12.26
C ALA A 857 -6.36 -11.16 -13.17
N ILE A 858 -6.10 -10.47 -14.29
CA ILE A 858 -5.03 -10.85 -15.24
C ILE A 858 -3.94 -9.76 -15.39
N ARG A 859 -4.08 -8.65 -14.68
CA ARG A 859 -3.11 -7.53 -14.67
C ARG A 859 -2.91 -6.98 -13.27
N PRO A 860 -1.65 -6.67 -12.94
CA PRO A 860 -0.42 -6.83 -13.70
C PRO A 860 0.11 -8.26 -13.73
N ASP A 861 -0.54 -9.22 -13.06
CA ASP A 861 -0.18 -10.62 -13.05
C ASP A 861 -1.21 -11.47 -13.81
N PRO A 862 -0.84 -12.05 -14.98
CA PRO A 862 -1.75 -12.87 -15.77
C PRO A 862 -2.13 -14.22 -15.13
N THR A 863 -1.47 -14.59 -14.04
CA THR A 863 -1.68 -15.84 -13.30
C THR A 863 -2.27 -15.61 -11.91
N SER A 864 -2.81 -14.42 -11.65
CA SER A 864 -3.35 -14.04 -10.35
C SER A 864 -4.40 -15.03 -9.87
N ASP A 865 -4.22 -15.53 -8.64
CA ASP A 865 -5.05 -16.55 -7.98
C ASP A 865 -5.22 -17.88 -8.74
N THR A 866 -4.53 -18.10 -9.87
CA THR A 866 -4.58 -19.39 -10.58
C THR A 866 -3.89 -20.48 -9.76
N GLY A 867 -4.55 -21.62 -9.60
CA GLY A 867 -4.01 -22.78 -8.92
C GLY A 867 -4.91 -23.32 -7.82
N ARG A 868 -4.31 -24.06 -6.89
CA ARG A 868 -5.03 -24.70 -5.79
C ARG A 868 -5.17 -23.76 -4.60
N HIS A 869 -6.40 -23.67 -4.08
CA HIS A 869 -6.73 -22.95 -2.85
C HIS A 869 -7.43 -23.89 -1.87
N ASP A 870 -7.18 -23.66 -0.57
CA ASP A 870 -7.79 -24.41 0.53
C ASP A 870 -8.08 -23.45 1.68
N PHE A 871 -9.33 -23.08 1.87
CA PHE A 871 -9.73 -22.10 2.87
C PHE A 871 -11.08 -22.46 3.52
N CYS A 872 -11.27 -21.95 4.74
CA CYS A 872 -12.45 -22.21 5.55
C CYS A 872 -13.16 -20.92 5.95
N TYR A 873 -14.48 -21.03 6.13
CA TYR A 873 -15.28 -20.07 6.89
C TYR A 873 -16.30 -20.83 7.76
N MET A 874 -16.83 -20.16 8.79
CA MET A 874 -17.80 -20.72 9.70
C MET A 874 -19.04 -19.82 9.73
N ILE A 875 -20.21 -20.41 9.58
CA ILE A 875 -21.52 -19.79 9.75
C ILE A 875 -21.94 -19.99 11.21
N LEU A 876 -22.21 -18.91 11.93
CA LEU A 876 -22.56 -18.94 13.35
C LEU A 876 -23.87 -18.20 13.63
N PRO A 877 -25.02 -18.87 13.58
CA PRO A 877 -26.27 -18.30 14.07
C PRO A 877 -26.23 -18.09 15.58
N HIS A 878 -26.76 -16.96 16.05
CA HIS A 878 -26.74 -16.60 17.45
C HIS A 878 -27.99 -15.83 17.90
N GLY A 879 -28.26 -15.84 19.20
CA GLY A 879 -29.28 -15.01 19.84
C GLY A 879 -28.73 -13.69 20.31
N GLY A 880 -29.52 -12.63 20.32
CA GLY A 880 -29.11 -11.29 20.71
C GLY A 880 -28.17 -10.63 19.70
N ASP A 881 -27.40 -9.64 20.15
CA ASP A 881 -26.38 -8.98 19.30
C ASP A 881 -25.08 -9.79 19.27
N ALA A 882 -24.26 -9.55 18.24
CA ALA A 882 -23.01 -10.27 17.98
C ALA A 882 -22.01 -10.21 19.16
N VAL A 883 -21.91 -9.07 19.83
CA VAL A 883 -20.99 -8.86 20.96
C VAL A 883 -21.43 -9.70 22.18
N ALA A 884 -22.69 -9.59 22.57
CA ALA A 884 -23.25 -10.35 23.69
C ALA A 884 -23.24 -11.87 23.42
N ALA A 885 -23.34 -12.27 22.15
CA ALA A 885 -23.25 -13.66 21.71
C ALA A 885 -21.80 -14.19 21.67
N GLY A 886 -20.81 -13.35 21.89
CA GLY A 886 -19.40 -13.76 21.89
C GLY A 886 -18.84 -14.07 20.50
N VAL A 887 -19.39 -13.47 19.44
CA VAL A 887 -18.92 -13.68 18.05
C VAL A 887 -17.44 -13.32 17.90
N ASN A 888 -16.98 -12.28 18.57
CA ASN A 888 -15.59 -11.84 18.53
C ASN A 888 -14.65 -12.90 19.13
N ASP A 889 -15.01 -13.48 20.29
CA ASP A 889 -14.24 -14.56 20.91
C ASP A 889 -14.21 -15.80 20.01
N ALA A 890 -15.36 -16.18 19.43
CA ALA A 890 -15.45 -17.28 18.48
C ALA A 890 -14.54 -17.07 17.26
N ALA A 891 -14.46 -15.82 16.78
CA ALA A 891 -13.60 -15.47 15.64
C ALA A 891 -12.11 -15.57 15.99
N PHE A 892 -11.71 -15.18 17.20
CA PHE A 892 -10.33 -15.40 17.68
C PHE A 892 -10.01 -16.89 17.83
N GLU A 893 -10.91 -17.68 18.44
CA GLU A 893 -10.75 -19.13 18.56
C GLU A 893 -10.60 -19.82 17.21
N TYR A 894 -11.37 -19.38 16.20
CA TYR A 894 -11.33 -19.95 14.86
C TYR A 894 -10.04 -19.62 14.09
N ASN A 895 -9.43 -18.47 14.38
CA ASN A 895 -8.21 -18.01 13.71
C ASN A 895 -6.92 -18.41 14.45
N ILE A 896 -6.97 -18.64 15.76
CA ILE A 896 -5.80 -18.94 16.60
C ILE A 896 -5.90 -20.37 17.12
N PRO A 897 -5.15 -21.34 16.58
CA PRO A 897 -5.15 -22.72 17.06
C PRO A 897 -4.44 -22.85 18.43
N LEU A 898 -4.60 -23.99 19.09
CA LEU A 898 -3.74 -24.36 20.20
C LEU A 898 -2.28 -24.48 19.72
N ARG A 899 -1.33 -24.04 20.55
CA ARG A 899 0.10 -24.13 20.24
C ARG A 899 0.76 -25.27 21.02
N ALA A 900 1.73 -25.91 20.38
CA ALA A 900 2.54 -26.93 21.03
C ALA A 900 3.66 -26.26 21.83
N ALA A 901 3.43 -26.01 23.13
CA ALA A 901 4.42 -25.35 23.98
C ALA A 901 4.24 -25.77 25.45
N ASP A 902 5.36 -26.08 26.11
CA ASP A 902 5.40 -26.32 27.55
C ASP A 902 5.87 -25.04 28.23
N ILE A 903 4.92 -24.18 28.61
CA ILE A 903 5.16 -22.91 29.26
C ILE A 903 4.17 -22.71 30.42
N GLU A 904 4.54 -21.84 31.34
CA GLU A 904 3.68 -21.36 32.43
C GLU A 904 3.49 -19.86 32.30
N TRP A 905 2.24 -19.38 32.26
CA TRP A 905 1.94 -17.97 32.22
C TRP A 905 1.95 -17.38 33.67
N LYS A 906 2.80 -16.34 33.89
CA LYS A 906 3.05 -15.76 35.20
C LYS A 906 2.72 -14.27 35.32
N LEU A 907 2.31 -13.63 34.23
CA LEU A 907 2.09 -12.18 34.23
C LEU A 907 0.72 -11.78 34.82
N GLY A 908 -0.26 -12.68 34.81
CA GLY A 908 -1.59 -12.47 35.37
C GLY A 908 -2.68 -12.37 34.28
N ASP A 909 -3.88 -11.97 34.71
CA ASP A 909 -5.07 -11.85 33.88
C ASP A 909 -5.30 -10.40 33.47
N PHE A 910 -5.70 -10.20 32.20
CA PHE A 910 -6.00 -8.91 31.60
C PHE A 910 -7.44 -8.83 31.08
N SER A 911 -8.28 -9.82 31.41
CA SER A 911 -9.69 -9.80 31.00
C SER A 911 -10.44 -8.59 31.59
N PRO A 912 -11.36 -7.96 30.89
CA PRO A 912 -11.98 -8.41 29.62
C PRO A 912 -11.28 -7.89 28.35
N LEU A 913 -10.13 -7.23 28.47
CA LEU A 913 -9.42 -6.70 27.32
C LEU A 913 -8.73 -7.81 26.54
N TRP A 914 -8.70 -7.68 25.21
CA TRP A 914 -7.97 -8.59 24.32
C TRP A 914 -6.46 -8.39 24.46
N LEU A 915 -5.74 -9.48 24.70
CA LEU A 915 -4.28 -9.50 24.77
C LEU A 915 -3.69 -9.51 23.35
N GLN A 916 -3.46 -8.31 22.80
CA GLN A 916 -3.05 -8.12 21.42
C GLN A 916 -1.60 -8.49 21.17
N ALA A 917 -0.69 -8.12 22.07
CA ALA A 917 0.72 -8.49 21.99
C ALA A 917 1.36 -8.59 23.38
N VAL A 918 2.33 -9.51 23.51
CA VAL A 918 3.23 -9.58 24.66
C VAL A 918 4.65 -9.79 24.11
N LYS A 919 5.50 -8.80 24.29
CA LYS A 919 6.85 -8.83 23.73
C LYS A 919 7.88 -8.19 24.65
N LEU A 920 9.14 -8.46 24.42
CA LEU A 920 10.21 -7.66 25.00
C LEU A 920 10.25 -6.28 24.32
N SER A 921 10.39 -5.20 25.11
CA SER A 921 10.57 -3.85 24.57
C SER A 921 11.80 -3.77 23.65
N GLU A 922 11.80 -2.81 22.74
CA GLU A 922 12.89 -2.66 21.80
C GLU A 922 14.25 -2.29 22.47
N ASP A 923 14.19 -1.72 23.69
CA ASP A 923 15.37 -1.44 24.52
C ASP A 923 15.77 -2.60 25.45
N GLY A 924 15.01 -3.71 25.44
CA GLY A 924 15.27 -4.92 26.20
C GLY A 924 14.98 -4.84 27.71
N ARG A 925 14.38 -3.74 28.20
CA ARG A 925 14.24 -3.49 29.65
C ARG A 925 12.91 -3.97 30.22
N ARG A 926 11.85 -4.07 29.39
CA ARG A 926 10.48 -4.35 29.84
C ARG A 926 9.79 -5.39 28.99
N LEU A 927 8.85 -6.10 29.61
CA LEU A 927 7.82 -6.78 28.84
C LEU A 927 6.71 -5.78 28.52
N VAL A 928 6.51 -5.55 27.23
CA VAL A 928 5.40 -4.77 26.70
C VAL A 928 4.18 -5.65 26.58
N VAL A 929 3.08 -5.22 27.18
CA VAL A 929 1.76 -5.84 27.06
C VAL A 929 0.85 -4.84 26.36
N ARG A 930 0.33 -5.22 25.20
CA ARG A 930 -0.64 -4.41 24.47
C ARG A 930 -2.02 -5.03 24.57
N LEU A 931 -2.93 -4.23 25.10
CA LEU A 931 -4.32 -4.58 25.31
C LEU A 931 -5.20 -3.78 24.38
N SER A 932 -6.29 -4.37 23.89
CA SER A 932 -7.29 -3.61 23.13
C SER A 932 -8.70 -3.96 23.58
N GLU A 933 -9.52 -2.94 23.70
CA GLU A 933 -10.94 -3.08 23.87
C GLU A 933 -11.55 -3.35 22.48
N GLN A 934 -12.34 -4.42 22.31
CA GLN A 934 -12.79 -4.93 21.02
C GLN A 934 -14.33 -4.90 20.85
N ASN A 935 -15.06 -4.53 21.89
CA ASN A 935 -16.51 -4.73 21.98
C ASN A 935 -17.30 -3.41 22.11
N GLY A 936 -16.60 -2.27 22.15
CA GLY A 936 -17.23 -0.96 22.35
C GLY A 936 -17.62 -0.67 23.80
N ALA A 937 -16.94 -1.29 24.77
CA ALA A 937 -17.21 -1.16 26.19
C ALA A 937 -16.32 -0.13 26.89
N ARG A 938 -16.75 0.32 28.06
CA ARG A 938 -15.98 1.13 29.01
C ARG A 938 -15.82 0.39 30.32
N GLY A 939 -14.71 0.59 30.99
CA GLY A 939 -14.51 -0.01 32.26
C GLY A 939 -13.17 0.34 32.91
N GLU A 940 -12.88 -0.39 33.99
CA GLU A 940 -11.66 -0.30 34.77
C GLU A 940 -11.04 -1.69 34.87
N LEU A 941 -9.74 -1.77 34.68
CA LEU A 941 -8.98 -3.01 34.87
C LEU A 941 -7.91 -2.79 35.96
N ARG A 942 -8.01 -3.55 37.04
CA ARG A 942 -6.94 -3.64 38.02
C ARG A 942 -5.83 -4.54 37.46
N LEU A 943 -4.63 -3.98 37.39
CA LEU A 943 -3.48 -4.69 36.85
C LEU A 943 -2.96 -5.75 37.84
N PRO A 944 -2.41 -6.87 37.38
CA PRO A 944 -1.82 -7.90 38.22
C PRO A 944 -0.69 -7.37 39.11
N ARG A 945 0.04 -6.40 38.62
CA ARG A 945 1.09 -5.64 39.33
C ARG A 945 1.21 -4.25 38.70
N ARG A 946 1.83 -3.31 39.40
CA ARG A 946 2.08 -1.95 38.93
C ARG A 946 2.84 -1.97 37.60
N ALA A 947 2.37 -1.23 36.62
CA ALA A 947 2.94 -1.15 35.27
C ALA A 947 3.31 0.29 34.89
N LYS A 948 4.29 0.45 34.02
CA LYS A 948 4.51 1.69 33.28
C LYS A 948 3.42 1.82 32.22
N LEU A 949 2.84 2.99 32.07
CA LEU A 949 2.02 3.35 30.93
C LEU A 949 2.96 3.76 29.79
N LEU A 950 2.77 3.20 28.62
CA LEU A 950 3.61 3.47 27.46
C LEU A 950 2.77 4.05 26.31
N ASN A 951 3.40 4.89 25.49
CA ASN A 951 2.86 5.17 24.16
C ASN A 951 3.15 4.00 23.19
N MET A 952 2.74 4.10 21.91
CA MET A 952 2.95 3.02 20.95
C MET A 952 4.42 2.89 20.48
N LEU A 953 5.26 3.88 20.81
CA LEU A 953 6.71 3.84 20.59
C LEU A 953 7.49 3.29 21.79
N GLU A 954 6.79 2.78 22.81
CA GLU A 954 7.32 2.23 24.05
C GLU A 954 7.96 3.28 24.98
N ASP A 955 7.71 4.57 24.75
CA ASP A 955 8.14 5.64 25.65
C ASP A 955 7.21 5.67 26.88
N VAL A 956 7.80 5.86 28.09
CA VAL A 956 7.05 5.93 29.34
C VAL A 956 6.27 7.24 29.42
N THR A 957 4.98 7.15 29.64
CA THR A 957 4.06 8.29 29.80
C THR A 957 3.51 8.41 31.23
N GLY A 958 3.60 7.34 32.04
CA GLY A 958 3.10 7.32 33.42
C GLY A 958 3.27 5.95 34.06
N GLU A 959 2.58 5.74 35.19
CA GLU A 959 2.51 4.48 35.94
C GLU A 959 1.10 4.29 36.48
N ALA A 960 0.64 3.04 36.56
CA ALA A 960 -0.65 2.70 37.13
C ALA A 960 -0.68 1.31 37.79
N ASP A 961 -1.54 1.15 38.76
CA ASP A 961 -1.98 -0.14 39.34
C ASP A 961 -3.37 -0.53 38.77
N THR A 962 -4.09 0.44 38.24
CA THR A 962 -5.41 0.32 37.64
C THR A 962 -5.46 1.20 36.42
N ILE A 963 -6.07 0.74 35.33
CA ILE A 963 -6.29 1.49 34.10
C ILE A 963 -7.79 1.61 33.83
N GLU A 964 -8.22 2.78 33.41
CA GLU A 964 -9.52 2.97 32.77
C GLU A 964 -9.35 2.69 31.26
N TYR A 965 -10.39 2.15 30.61
CA TYR A 965 -10.42 1.93 29.18
C TYR A 965 -11.73 2.42 28.56
N SER A 966 -11.63 2.89 27.34
CA SER A 966 -12.72 3.39 26.52
C SER A 966 -13.01 2.46 25.33
N PRO A 967 -14.17 2.62 24.66
CA PRO A 967 -14.50 1.83 23.47
C PRO A 967 -13.37 1.87 22.44
N PHE A 968 -12.96 0.67 22.00
CA PHE A 968 -11.96 0.44 20.95
C PHE A 968 -10.56 1.03 21.26
N GLU A 969 -10.29 1.28 22.53
CA GLU A 969 -8.99 1.80 22.94
C GLU A 969 -7.91 0.71 22.95
N ILE A 970 -6.71 1.08 22.47
CA ILE A 970 -5.50 0.27 22.58
C ILE A 970 -4.60 0.88 23.64
N ILE A 971 -4.23 0.07 24.65
CA ILE A 971 -3.42 0.45 25.79
C ILE A 971 -2.10 -0.31 25.77
N THR A 972 -1.00 0.37 25.97
CA THR A 972 0.33 -0.24 26.03
C THR A 972 0.90 -0.11 27.44
N LEU A 973 1.26 -1.24 28.03
CA LEU A 973 1.82 -1.37 29.38
C LEU A 973 3.24 -1.91 29.31
N GLY A 974 4.09 -1.48 30.23
CA GLY A 974 5.45 -1.99 30.40
C GLY A 974 5.64 -2.56 31.81
N PHE A 975 6.04 -3.82 31.89
CA PHE A 975 6.41 -4.47 33.14
C PHE A 975 7.94 -4.66 33.16
N GLU A 976 8.60 -4.17 34.21
CA GLU A 976 10.06 -4.33 34.34
C GLU A 976 10.41 -5.82 34.33
N THR A 977 11.36 -6.23 33.51
CA THR A 977 11.97 -7.55 33.58
C THR A 977 12.92 -7.50 34.80
N GLU A 978 12.65 -8.29 35.84
CA GLU A 978 13.60 -8.43 36.95
C GLU A 978 14.96 -8.86 36.36
N ALA A 979 16.00 -8.09 36.69
CA ALA A 979 17.36 -8.32 36.22
C ALA A 979 17.95 -9.63 36.82
#